data_f144e8e8b31351afa7c51cf9094658d5
#
_entry.id   f144e8e8b31351afa7c51cf9094658d5
#
_cell.length_a   1.000
_cell.length_b   1.000
_cell.length_c   1.000
_cell.angle_alpha   90.00
_cell.angle_beta   90.00
_cell.angle_gamma   90.00
#
_symmetry.space_group_name_H-M   'P 1'
#
loop_
_entity.id
_entity.type
_entity.pdbx_description
1 polymer ?
#
loop_
_entity_poly.entity_id
_entity_poly.type
_entity_poly.pdbx_seq_one_letter_code
_entity_poly.pdbx_strand_id
1 'polypeptide(L)'
;MVVSFIGLESQEVAIKPVVKVTLKSDSEELDEVMVVAYGGATKRSFTGSATEIGGEQISLKNPTELSKALAGEVAGVQVMSTSGQPGSNASIRIRGLGSAYSSRSPLYVVDGIPFEADLSGIDPSDIASMTVLKDATATALYGSRAANGVVLITTKKGEAGKTRVDAEVKYGANMRLTPLYDVIDSPERFTELTWEGLRGYAEAAGGYDRAKAGTWASQQLFGGQSGIAPIYNMWNADGDKLIDPSTGRFYSGISRKYTPENWEDYLFRTGQKFDASVKISGGNEKMTHYTAFSYLKDEGYYISSDYERFNVRNNMSNQIAPWLKATTALSYAYMITNKPGQSDDSMNNGFQFINGMPSLFPVFERDENGNIVQDTNIGGNKYDYGMNAGYSRPFAAGINPAGALLLDKDEVKTHQFNGNASFEARFLKYFKATANLGLQYYGQAENELTNPYYGDSAGKGQIVKTQVNYLNFTANQILSWSQSFGKNNFDAFVAHESTNSTTNVSYGSKSKMVRPDNTEWSNAVVMDYMESYTYGYAIESYFGQLRYDWDNKYFIHGTLRTDGSSRFAKGHKWGTFGSIGAAWAITNEEFMKDVKWLKNLKYKLSWGVLGNQDFITSPVVAGYYPYEDLYQPQIRNL
;
A
#
# COMPACT_ATOMS: atom_id res chain seq x y z
N MET A 1 -2.27 -50.51 23.24
CA MET A 1 -2.70 -49.11 23.33
C MET A 1 -1.70 -48.30 22.56
N VAL A 2 -2.16 -47.51 21.59
CA VAL A 2 -1.31 -46.55 20.89
C VAL A 2 -1.39 -45.24 21.64
N VAL A 3 -0.24 -44.65 21.99
CA VAL A 3 -0.12 -43.33 22.59
C VAL A 3 0.50 -42.43 21.56
N SER A 4 -0.20 -41.34 21.18
CA SER A 4 0.24 -40.37 20.22
C SER A 4 0.04 -38.95 20.74
N PHE A 5 0.91 -38.04 20.34
CA PHE A 5 0.79 -36.62 20.60
C PHE A 5 1.33 -35.86 19.38
N ILE A 6 0.76 -34.73 19.06
CA ILE A 6 1.18 -33.93 17.89
C ILE A 6 2.65 -33.56 18.02
N GLY A 7 3.47 -33.89 17.00
CA GLY A 7 4.91 -33.66 16.99
C GLY A 7 5.75 -34.69 17.73
N LEU A 8 5.16 -35.81 18.13
CA LEU A 8 5.87 -36.92 18.78
C LEU A 8 5.57 -38.26 18.09
N GLU A 9 6.58 -39.16 18.02
CA GLU A 9 6.42 -40.51 17.47
C GLU A 9 5.35 -41.28 18.26
N SER A 10 4.37 -41.83 17.54
CA SER A 10 3.36 -42.71 18.14
C SER A 10 4.02 -43.99 18.62
N GLN A 11 3.75 -44.38 19.88
CA GLN A 11 4.31 -45.57 20.47
C GLN A 11 3.21 -46.59 20.87
N GLU A 12 3.37 -47.82 20.43
CA GLU A 12 2.52 -48.92 20.90
C GLU A 12 3.07 -49.47 22.20
N VAL A 13 2.23 -49.50 23.25
CA VAL A 13 2.57 -50.00 24.57
C VAL A 13 1.55 -51.00 25.06
N ALA A 14 2.00 -52.07 25.77
CA ALA A 14 1.13 -53.02 26.38
C ALA A 14 0.29 -52.37 27.50
N ILE A 15 -0.99 -52.71 27.56
CA ILE A 15 -1.90 -52.20 28.59
C ILE A 15 -1.52 -52.78 29.95
N LYS A 16 -1.15 -51.92 30.92
CA LYS A 16 -0.86 -52.24 32.32
C LYS A 16 -1.61 -51.25 33.22
N PRO A 17 -1.82 -51.57 34.53
CA PRO A 17 -2.54 -50.66 35.44
C PRO A 17 -1.96 -49.26 35.55
N VAL A 18 -0.64 -49.12 35.38
CA VAL A 18 0.08 -47.84 35.25
C VAL A 18 1.07 -47.96 34.11
N VAL A 19 0.95 -47.10 33.12
CA VAL A 19 1.85 -47.04 31.95
C VAL A 19 2.47 -45.67 31.91
N LYS A 20 3.80 -45.57 32.06
CA LYS A 20 4.57 -44.37 31.83
C LYS A 20 5.17 -44.46 30.43
N VAL A 21 4.75 -43.58 29.53
CA VAL A 21 5.23 -43.51 28.14
C VAL A 21 6.03 -42.22 27.97
N THR A 22 7.24 -42.36 27.48
CA THR A 22 8.08 -41.22 27.05
C THR A 22 8.09 -41.23 25.55
N LEU A 23 7.27 -40.39 24.94
CA LEU A 23 7.26 -40.21 23.48
C LEU A 23 8.54 -39.45 23.06
N LYS A 24 9.16 -39.89 21.98
CA LYS A 24 10.26 -39.20 21.36
C LYS A 24 9.69 -38.14 20.43
N SER A 25 10.41 -37.02 20.26
CA SER A 25 10.05 -36.04 19.28
C SER A 25 10.10 -36.69 17.89
N ASP A 26 8.99 -36.60 17.15
CA ASP A 26 8.92 -36.94 15.72
C ASP A 26 9.56 -35.79 14.94
N SER A 27 10.82 -35.56 15.22
CA SER A 27 11.66 -34.66 14.48
C SER A 27 12.30 -35.39 13.29
N GLU A 28 11.50 -36.00 12.42
CA GLU A 28 11.80 -35.83 11.02
C GLU A 28 11.54 -34.33 10.76
N GLU A 29 12.60 -33.53 10.78
CA GLU A 29 12.58 -32.25 10.09
C GLU A 29 12.26 -32.60 8.64
N LEU A 30 10.96 -32.60 8.28
CA LEU A 30 10.53 -32.51 6.91
C LEU A 30 11.31 -31.32 6.36
N ASP A 31 12.23 -31.58 5.43
CA ASP A 31 13.03 -30.55 4.80
C ASP A 31 12.05 -29.47 4.28
N GLU A 32 11.95 -28.38 5.01
CA GLU A 32 11.01 -27.29 4.73
C GLU A 32 11.26 -26.82 3.29
N VAL A 33 10.33 -27.17 2.40
CA VAL A 33 10.42 -26.82 0.99
C VAL A 33 9.98 -25.39 0.83
N MET A 34 10.95 -24.53 0.56
CA MET A 34 10.72 -23.12 0.29
C MET A 34 10.46 -22.93 -1.20
N VAL A 35 9.44 -22.16 -1.53
CA VAL A 35 9.21 -21.72 -2.91
C VAL A 35 10.30 -20.73 -3.28
N VAL A 36 11.05 -21.05 -4.32
CA VAL A 36 12.05 -20.19 -4.93
C VAL A 36 11.72 -20.04 -6.42
N ALA A 37 12.34 -19.07 -7.08
CA ALA A 37 12.11 -18.76 -8.49
C ALA A 37 12.01 -20.02 -9.37
N TYR A 38 10.92 -20.14 -10.11
CA TYR A 38 10.65 -21.20 -11.10
C TYR A 38 10.77 -22.65 -10.57
N GLY A 39 10.77 -22.86 -9.25
CA GLY A 39 10.83 -24.19 -8.63
C GLY A 39 10.83 -24.13 -7.11
N GLY A 40 10.88 -25.29 -6.47
CA GLY A 40 11.13 -25.44 -5.05
C GLY A 40 12.61 -25.71 -4.76
N ALA A 41 13.09 -25.25 -3.63
CA ALA A 41 14.35 -25.72 -3.05
C ALA A 41 14.11 -26.01 -1.57
N THR A 42 14.80 -27.01 -1.03
CA THR A 42 14.77 -27.17 0.40
C THR A 42 15.55 -26.04 1.06
N LYS A 43 15.14 -25.61 2.23
CA LYS A 43 15.87 -24.59 3.02
C LYS A 43 17.35 -24.99 3.19
N ARG A 44 17.59 -26.30 3.20
CA ARG A 44 18.91 -26.91 3.31
C ARG A 44 19.74 -26.76 2.03
N SER A 45 19.15 -26.94 0.84
CA SER A 45 19.87 -26.85 -0.43
C SER A 45 20.03 -25.40 -0.94
N PHE A 46 19.23 -24.46 -0.46
CA PHE A 46 19.23 -23.09 -0.93
C PHE A 46 20.49 -22.33 -0.47
N THR A 47 21.27 -21.79 -1.42
CA THR A 47 22.54 -21.09 -1.16
C THR A 47 22.36 -19.57 -1.00
N GLY A 48 21.24 -19.01 -1.45
CA GLY A 48 20.91 -17.60 -1.33
C GLY A 48 20.33 -17.21 0.05
N SER A 49 19.99 -15.93 0.20
CA SER A 49 19.32 -15.38 1.39
C SER A 49 17.84 -15.19 1.11
N ALA A 50 17.02 -15.98 1.76
CA ALA A 50 15.57 -15.87 1.72
C ALA A 50 14.98 -15.96 3.13
N THR A 51 13.83 -15.31 3.33
CA THR A 51 13.04 -15.41 4.57
C THR A 51 11.60 -15.66 4.18
N GLU A 52 11.00 -16.67 4.76
CA GLU A 52 9.60 -17.03 4.54
C GLU A 52 8.75 -16.64 5.75
N ILE A 53 7.54 -16.16 5.48
CA ILE A 53 6.49 -15.86 6.44
C ILE A 53 5.28 -16.70 6.06
N GLY A 54 4.79 -17.50 6.98
CA GLY A 54 3.61 -18.35 6.77
C GLY A 54 2.30 -17.55 6.79
N GLY A 55 1.28 -18.10 6.14
CA GLY A 55 -0.04 -17.45 6.04
C GLY A 55 -0.73 -17.28 7.40
N GLU A 56 -0.47 -18.13 8.39
CA GLU A 56 -0.97 -17.97 9.75
C GLU A 56 -0.44 -16.69 10.40
N GLN A 57 0.86 -16.44 10.28
CA GLN A 57 1.51 -15.24 10.81
C GLN A 57 0.99 -13.95 10.11
N ILE A 58 0.71 -14.03 8.80
CA ILE A 58 0.07 -12.95 8.05
C ILE A 58 -1.34 -12.69 8.57
N SER A 59 -2.13 -13.74 8.77
CA SER A 59 -3.53 -13.65 9.23
C SER A 59 -3.66 -13.08 10.64
N LEU A 60 -2.71 -13.37 11.54
CA LEU A 60 -2.70 -12.84 12.92
C LEU A 60 -2.57 -11.31 12.96
N LYS A 61 -1.90 -10.70 12.00
CA LYS A 61 -1.79 -9.23 11.90
C LYS A 61 -3.04 -8.56 11.35
N ASN A 62 -3.92 -9.33 10.73
CA ASN A 62 -5.14 -8.85 10.08
C ASN A 62 -4.95 -7.56 9.24
N PRO A 63 -3.94 -7.50 8.36
CA PRO A 63 -3.69 -6.31 7.57
C PRO A 63 -4.78 -6.14 6.51
N THR A 64 -5.17 -4.90 6.23
CA THR A 64 -6.08 -4.58 5.12
C THR A 64 -5.40 -4.81 3.78
N GLU A 65 -4.12 -4.43 3.66
CA GLU A 65 -3.29 -4.63 2.48
C GLU A 65 -2.10 -5.56 2.75
N LEU A 66 -1.83 -6.41 1.76
CA LEU A 66 -0.77 -7.43 1.86
C LEU A 66 0.64 -6.84 2.07
N SER A 67 0.91 -5.66 1.52
CA SER A 67 2.20 -4.97 1.68
C SER A 67 2.56 -4.69 3.16
N LYS A 68 1.56 -4.41 3.99
CA LYS A 68 1.73 -4.13 5.42
C LYS A 68 2.05 -5.37 6.26
N ALA A 69 1.75 -6.57 5.74
CA ALA A 69 2.01 -7.84 6.44
C ALA A 69 3.50 -8.07 6.73
N LEU A 70 4.39 -7.54 5.87
CA LEU A 70 5.85 -7.70 6.01
C LEU A 70 6.48 -6.81 7.10
N ALA A 71 5.74 -5.86 7.67
CA ALA A 71 6.27 -4.91 8.64
C ALA A 71 6.76 -5.62 9.92
N GLY A 72 8.07 -5.46 10.22
CA GLY A 72 8.70 -6.04 11.41
C GLY A 72 9.00 -7.54 11.34
N GLU A 73 8.66 -8.24 10.24
CA GLU A 73 8.80 -9.70 10.15
C GLU A 73 10.13 -10.14 9.53
N VAL A 74 10.72 -9.34 8.68
CA VAL A 74 11.87 -9.75 7.87
C VAL A 74 13.05 -8.82 8.11
N ALA A 75 14.15 -9.37 8.62
CA ALA A 75 15.39 -8.61 8.79
C ALA A 75 15.89 -8.07 7.44
N GLY A 76 16.21 -6.75 7.40
CA GLY A 76 16.66 -6.06 6.19
C GLY A 76 15.53 -5.68 5.23
N VAL A 77 14.27 -5.78 5.64
CA VAL A 77 13.11 -5.26 4.93
C VAL A 77 12.53 -4.09 5.73
N GLN A 78 12.44 -2.95 5.08
CA GLN A 78 11.80 -1.76 5.62
C GLN A 78 10.44 -1.60 4.96
N VAL A 79 9.40 -1.51 5.77
CA VAL A 79 8.03 -1.25 5.32
C VAL A 79 7.62 0.11 5.87
N MET A 80 7.28 1.03 4.98
CA MET A 80 6.89 2.39 5.34
C MET A 80 5.48 2.65 4.82
N SER A 81 4.56 2.88 5.73
CA SER A 81 3.23 3.40 5.39
C SER A 81 3.30 4.93 5.45
N THR A 82 3.14 5.58 4.31
CA THR A 82 3.13 7.05 4.21
C THR A 82 1.75 7.62 4.46
N SER A 83 0.72 6.77 4.47
CA SER A 83 -0.66 7.15 4.68
C SER A 83 -1.37 6.17 5.63
N GLY A 84 -2.27 6.71 6.46
CA GLY A 84 -3.24 5.94 7.23
C GLY A 84 -4.52 5.59 6.45
N GLN A 85 -4.62 6.01 5.19
CA GLN A 85 -5.76 5.74 4.31
C GLN A 85 -5.97 4.22 4.18
N PRO A 86 -7.16 3.69 4.51
CA PRO A 86 -7.50 2.31 4.21
C PRO A 86 -7.38 2.01 2.72
N GLY A 87 -6.91 0.82 2.35
CA GLY A 87 -6.66 0.42 0.95
C GLY A 87 -5.33 0.92 0.37
N SER A 88 -4.56 1.77 1.07
CA SER A 88 -3.27 2.23 0.56
C SER A 88 -2.13 1.27 0.89
N ASN A 89 -1.33 0.94 -0.13
CA ASN A 89 -0.16 0.07 0.02
C ASN A 89 0.98 0.75 0.77
N ALA A 90 1.74 -0.05 1.52
CA ALA A 90 3.00 0.39 2.10
C ALA A 90 4.14 0.32 1.07
N SER A 91 5.08 1.24 1.16
CA SER A 91 6.33 1.18 0.40
C SER A 91 7.28 0.17 1.05
N ILE A 92 7.75 -0.81 0.26
CA ILE A 92 8.66 -1.85 0.72
C ILE A 92 10.04 -1.60 0.13
N ARG A 93 11.07 -1.66 0.98
CA ARG A 93 12.48 -1.57 0.58
C ARG A 93 13.26 -2.74 1.16
N ILE A 94 14.07 -3.39 0.33
CA ILE A 94 14.90 -4.53 0.73
C ILE A 94 16.37 -4.10 0.68
N ARG A 95 17.07 -4.17 1.82
CA ARG A 95 18.50 -3.81 1.97
C ARG A 95 18.86 -2.37 1.57
N GLY A 96 17.91 -1.45 1.68
CA GLY A 96 18.15 -0.01 1.46
C GLY A 96 17.81 0.47 0.05
N LEU A 97 18.46 1.56 -0.37
CA LEU A 97 18.21 2.22 -1.65
C LEU A 97 19.21 1.71 -2.69
N GLY A 98 18.73 1.03 -3.73
CA GLY A 98 19.57 0.54 -4.83
C GLY A 98 19.93 1.60 -5.87
N SER A 99 19.10 2.63 -6.05
CA SER A 99 19.28 3.69 -7.05
C SER A 99 18.61 4.99 -6.65
N ALA A 100 19.17 6.11 -7.10
CA ALA A 100 18.56 7.44 -6.97
C ALA A 100 17.53 7.70 -8.09
N TYR A 101 17.71 7.12 -9.27
CA TYR A 101 16.95 7.43 -10.49
C TYR A 101 16.10 6.27 -11.03
N SER A 102 16.06 5.13 -10.35
CA SER A 102 15.26 3.97 -10.75
C SER A 102 14.23 3.62 -9.69
N SER A 103 13.22 2.82 -10.09
CA SER A 103 12.25 2.27 -9.15
C SER A 103 12.95 1.60 -7.95
N ARG A 104 12.38 1.79 -6.78
CA ARG A 104 12.91 1.31 -5.49
C ARG A 104 12.08 0.16 -4.92
N SER A 105 10.96 -0.16 -5.56
CA SER A 105 10.06 -1.24 -5.14
C SER A 105 10.63 -2.60 -5.52
N PRO A 106 10.46 -3.63 -4.68
CA PRO A 106 10.80 -4.99 -5.06
C PRO A 106 9.86 -5.50 -6.16
N LEU A 107 10.30 -6.50 -6.90
CA LEU A 107 9.43 -7.24 -7.79
C LEU A 107 8.52 -8.16 -6.96
N TYR A 108 7.22 -8.13 -7.22
CA TYR A 108 6.28 -9.10 -6.69
C TYR A 108 6.08 -10.23 -7.69
N VAL A 109 5.94 -11.45 -7.20
CA VAL A 109 5.68 -12.63 -8.01
C VAL A 109 4.56 -13.42 -7.33
N VAL A 110 3.43 -13.58 -7.99
CA VAL A 110 2.26 -14.28 -7.44
C VAL A 110 2.09 -15.61 -8.17
N ASP A 111 2.14 -16.71 -7.43
CA ASP A 111 2.06 -18.08 -7.95
C ASP A 111 2.99 -18.34 -9.14
N GLY A 112 4.21 -17.77 -9.10
CA GLY A 112 5.27 -17.95 -10.10
C GLY A 112 5.23 -17.00 -11.29
N ILE A 113 4.26 -16.09 -11.38
CA ILE A 113 4.16 -15.08 -12.43
C ILE A 113 4.49 -13.69 -11.86
N PRO A 114 5.37 -12.90 -12.52
CA PRO A 114 5.61 -11.51 -12.17
C PRO A 114 4.30 -10.72 -12.09
N PHE A 115 4.15 -9.94 -11.02
CA PHE A 115 2.92 -9.25 -10.70
C PHE A 115 3.16 -7.75 -10.63
N GLU A 116 2.52 -6.99 -11.53
CA GLU A 116 2.67 -5.54 -11.66
C GLU A 116 1.38 -4.78 -11.35
N ALA A 117 0.26 -5.50 -11.13
CA ALA A 117 -0.99 -4.91 -10.68
C ALA A 117 -0.93 -4.51 -9.20
N ASP A 118 -1.97 -3.88 -8.70
CA ASP A 118 -2.04 -3.41 -7.31
C ASP A 118 -2.19 -4.59 -6.32
N LEU A 119 -1.36 -4.63 -5.29
CA LEU A 119 -1.43 -5.65 -4.23
C LEU A 119 -2.70 -5.55 -3.38
N SER A 120 -3.37 -4.41 -3.35
CA SER A 120 -4.61 -4.20 -2.58
C SER A 120 -5.76 -5.11 -3.06
N GLY A 121 -5.70 -5.57 -4.33
CA GLY A 121 -6.62 -6.56 -4.88
C GLY A 121 -6.40 -7.99 -4.41
N ILE A 122 -5.35 -8.27 -3.62
CA ILE A 122 -5.06 -9.60 -3.08
C ILE A 122 -5.51 -9.65 -1.62
N ASP A 123 -6.39 -10.60 -1.31
CA ASP A 123 -6.80 -10.82 0.08
C ASP A 123 -5.66 -11.50 0.88
N PRO A 124 -5.15 -10.87 1.96
CA PRO A 124 -4.12 -11.48 2.80
C PRO A 124 -4.50 -12.84 3.38
N SER A 125 -5.78 -13.08 3.59
CA SER A 125 -6.29 -14.35 4.13
C SER A 125 -6.19 -15.53 3.15
N ASP A 126 -6.00 -15.26 1.84
CA ASP A 126 -5.79 -16.26 0.79
C ASP A 126 -4.31 -16.66 0.62
N ILE A 127 -3.40 -16.05 1.38
CA ILE A 127 -1.97 -16.30 1.24
C ILE A 127 -1.56 -17.52 2.07
N ALA A 128 -0.81 -18.43 1.44
CA ALA A 128 -0.19 -19.56 2.10
C ALA A 128 1.18 -19.18 2.68
N SER A 129 2.00 -18.44 1.91
CA SER A 129 3.29 -17.92 2.38
C SER A 129 3.75 -16.73 1.55
N MET A 130 4.64 -15.93 2.15
CA MET A 130 5.41 -14.89 1.47
C MET A 130 6.90 -15.14 1.68
N THR A 131 7.67 -15.25 0.59
CA THR A 131 9.11 -15.44 0.66
C THR A 131 9.83 -14.22 0.11
N VAL A 132 10.67 -13.60 0.92
CA VAL A 132 11.47 -12.44 0.51
C VAL A 132 12.88 -12.88 0.11
N LEU A 133 13.22 -12.71 -1.17
CA LEU A 133 14.53 -12.97 -1.74
C LEU A 133 15.36 -11.69 -1.68
N LYS A 134 16.52 -11.74 -0.98
CA LYS A 134 17.26 -10.53 -0.58
C LYS A 134 18.61 -10.37 -1.26
N ASP A 135 19.14 -11.39 -1.93
CA ASP A 135 20.47 -11.31 -2.55
C ASP A 135 20.44 -11.65 -4.05
N ALA A 136 21.53 -11.32 -4.74
CA ALA A 136 21.64 -11.48 -6.17
C ALA A 136 21.49 -12.94 -6.63
N THR A 137 21.94 -13.93 -5.82
CA THR A 137 21.82 -15.35 -6.19
C THR A 137 20.39 -15.85 -6.10
N ALA A 138 19.59 -15.30 -5.17
CA ALA A 138 18.19 -15.61 -5.04
C ALA A 138 17.34 -14.93 -6.13
N THR A 139 17.75 -13.75 -6.60
CA THR A 139 16.95 -12.88 -7.47
C THR A 139 17.39 -12.87 -8.94
N ALA A 140 18.59 -13.39 -9.28
CA ALA A 140 19.14 -13.36 -10.64
C ALA A 140 18.22 -14.00 -11.72
N LEU A 141 17.39 -14.96 -11.35
CA LEU A 141 16.40 -15.57 -12.24
C LEU A 141 15.32 -14.58 -12.71
N TYR A 142 15.17 -13.42 -12.06
CA TYR A 142 14.22 -12.36 -12.44
C TYR A 142 14.90 -11.19 -13.18
N GLY A 143 16.23 -11.25 -13.39
CA GLY A 143 17.01 -10.41 -14.29
C GLY A 143 16.87 -8.91 -14.08
N SER A 144 16.44 -8.21 -15.13
CA SER A 144 16.33 -6.75 -15.20
C SER A 144 15.22 -6.15 -14.31
N ARG A 145 14.42 -6.96 -13.64
CA ARG A 145 13.34 -6.51 -12.72
C ARG A 145 13.64 -6.73 -11.25
N ALA A 146 14.80 -7.33 -10.91
CA ALA A 146 15.06 -7.90 -9.60
C ALA A 146 16.11 -7.16 -8.75
N ALA A 147 16.61 -6.01 -9.21
CA ALA A 147 17.67 -5.27 -8.52
C ALA A 147 17.30 -4.85 -7.09
N ASN A 148 16.02 -4.63 -6.81
CA ASN A 148 15.52 -4.21 -5.50
C ASN A 148 15.03 -5.37 -4.62
N GLY A 149 15.36 -6.63 -5.01
CA GLY A 149 14.84 -7.84 -4.37
C GLY A 149 13.52 -8.32 -4.95
N VAL A 150 13.07 -9.48 -4.49
CA VAL A 150 11.85 -10.13 -4.97
C VAL A 150 11.02 -10.62 -3.79
N VAL A 151 9.71 -10.41 -3.83
CA VAL A 151 8.74 -10.94 -2.88
C VAL A 151 7.88 -11.98 -3.61
N LEU A 152 8.07 -13.24 -3.27
CA LEU A 152 7.26 -14.34 -3.79
C LEU A 152 6.02 -14.50 -2.90
N ILE A 153 4.86 -14.51 -3.50
CA ILE A 153 3.57 -14.67 -2.85
C ILE A 153 2.97 -15.98 -3.35
N THR A 154 2.77 -16.92 -2.45
CA THR A 154 2.11 -18.19 -2.74
C THR A 154 0.72 -18.18 -2.16
N THR A 155 -0.29 -18.44 -2.98
CA THR A 155 -1.68 -18.49 -2.54
C THR A 155 -2.07 -19.88 -2.05
N LYS A 156 -3.10 -19.96 -1.22
CA LYS A 156 -3.64 -21.22 -0.69
C LYS A 156 -4.14 -22.10 -1.81
N LYS A 157 -3.90 -23.40 -1.71
CA LYS A 157 -4.32 -24.44 -2.65
C LYS A 157 -5.21 -25.45 -1.94
N GLY A 158 -6.01 -26.18 -2.70
CA GLY A 158 -6.75 -27.31 -2.19
C GLY A 158 -5.83 -28.48 -1.87
N GLU A 159 -6.20 -29.25 -0.85
CA GLU A 159 -5.54 -30.49 -0.46
C GLU A 159 -6.43 -31.68 -0.73
N ALA A 160 -5.83 -32.85 -1.02
CA ALA A 160 -6.58 -34.09 -1.17
C ALA A 160 -7.20 -34.48 0.17
N GLY A 161 -8.50 -34.71 0.19
CA GLY A 161 -9.25 -35.07 1.41
C GLY A 161 -10.72 -34.65 1.33
N LYS A 162 -11.39 -34.73 2.47
CA LYS A 162 -12.79 -34.28 2.58
C LYS A 162 -12.88 -32.77 2.36
N THR A 163 -13.95 -32.34 1.70
CA THR A 163 -14.23 -30.91 1.55
C THR A 163 -14.36 -30.24 2.93
N ARG A 164 -13.61 -29.18 3.11
CA ARG A 164 -13.62 -28.31 4.30
C ARG A 164 -14.20 -26.95 3.91
N VAL A 165 -15.06 -26.44 4.77
CA VAL A 165 -15.62 -25.08 4.64
C VAL A 165 -15.20 -24.32 5.88
N ASP A 166 -14.48 -23.23 5.67
CA ASP A 166 -14.07 -22.30 6.72
C ASP A 166 -14.80 -20.97 6.50
N ALA A 167 -15.55 -20.51 7.49
CA ALA A 167 -16.19 -19.20 7.50
C ALA A 167 -15.60 -18.36 8.63
N GLU A 168 -15.22 -17.13 8.32
CA GLU A 168 -14.60 -16.22 9.27
C GLU A 168 -15.26 -14.85 9.16
N VAL A 169 -15.56 -14.24 10.31
CA VAL A 169 -16.04 -12.86 10.42
C VAL A 169 -15.20 -12.15 11.47
N LYS A 170 -14.68 -10.98 11.12
CA LYS A 170 -13.92 -10.11 12.01
C LYS A 170 -14.59 -8.75 12.07
N TYR A 171 -14.65 -8.17 13.24
CA TYR A 171 -15.11 -6.81 13.46
C TYR A 171 -14.10 -6.07 14.30
N GLY A 172 -13.82 -4.81 13.92
CA GLY A 172 -12.85 -3.96 14.60
C GLY A 172 -13.25 -2.48 14.52
N ALA A 173 -12.50 -1.65 15.22
CA ALA A 173 -12.66 -0.21 15.20
C ALA A 173 -11.31 0.47 14.92
N ASN A 174 -11.33 1.48 14.07
CA ASN A 174 -10.20 2.33 13.77
C ASN A 174 -10.33 3.64 14.53
N MET A 175 -9.39 3.93 15.40
CA MET A 175 -9.40 5.18 16.16
C MET A 175 -8.00 5.79 16.20
N ARG A 176 -7.95 7.10 16.32
CA ARG A 176 -6.68 7.80 16.50
C ARG A 176 -6.22 7.62 17.94
N LEU A 177 -5.06 6.97 18.11
CA LEU A 177 -4.43 6.79 19.43
C LEU A 177 -3.26 7.77 19.68
N THR A 178 -2.71 8.34 18.61
CA THR A 178 -1.64 9.33 18.73
C THR A 178 -2.23 10.67 19.18
N PRO A 179 -1.77 11.24 20.29
CA PRO A 179 -2.24 12.55 20.73
C PRO A 179 -1.85 13.63 19.71
N LEU A 180 -2.61 14.70 19.67
CA LEU A 180 -2.23 15.90 18.95
C LEU A 180 -1.08 16.61 19.66
N TYR A 181 -0.47 17.57 18.98
CA TYR A 181 0.46 18.51 19.60
C TYR A 181 -0.28 19.30 20.67
N ASP A 182 0.46 19.69 21.70
CA ASP A 182 -0.03 20.62 22.73
C ASP A 182 -0.16 22.01 22.10
N VAL A 183 -1.39 22.40 21.81
CA VAL A 183 -1.72 23.67 21.16
C VAL A 183 -2.49 24.58 22.12
N ILE A 184 -2.58 25.88 21.81
CA ILE A 184 -3.39 26.83 22.60
C ILE A 184 -4.86 26.57 22.30
N ASP A 185 -5.53 25.89 23.23
CA ASP A 185 -6.93 25.50 23.13
C ASP A 185 -7.92 26.55 23.69
N SER A 186 -7.42 27.57 24.43
CA SER A 186 -8.21 28.65 25.01
C SER A 186 -8.32 29.84 24.06
N PRO A 187 -9.53 30.21 23.59
CA PRO A 187 -9.76 31.44 22.84
C PRO A 187 -9.31 32.71 23.60
N GLU A 188 -9.45 32.72 24.94
CA GLU A 188 -8.97 33.81 25.77
C GLU A 188 -7.47 33.96 25.65
N ARG A 189 -6.73 32.85 25.83
CA ARG A 189 -5.27 32.89 25.77
C ARG A 189 -4.77 33.26 24.38
N PHE A 190 -5.41 32.77 23.32
CA PHE A 190 -5.08 33.16 21.96
C PHE A 190 -5.31 34.66 21.73
N THR A 191 -6.43 35.23 22.24
CA THR A 191 -6.77 36.65 22.14
C THR A 191 -5.76 37.51 22.90
N GLU A 192 -5.38 37.12 24.13
CA GLU A 192 -4.36 37.79 24.91
C GLU A 192 -2.99 37.80 24.21
N LEU A 193 -2.57 36.65 23.66
CA LEU A 193 -1.29 36.54 22.92
C LEU A 193 -1.28 37.40 21.66
N THR A 194 -2.41 37.47 20.94
CA THR A 194 -2.56 38.35 19.78
C THR A 194 -2.39 39.81 20.20
N TRP A 195 -3.03 40.21 21.31
CA TRP A 195 -2.90 41.54 21.84
C TRP A 195 -1.44 41.81 22.30
N GLU A 196 -0.78 40.87 23.03
CA GLU A 196 0.62 40.98 23.43
C GLU A 196 1.54 41.17 22.21
N GLY A 197 1.29 40.43 21.10
CA GLY A 197 2.01 40.54 19.83
C GLY A 197 1.83 41.92 19.18
N LEU A 198 0.60 42.45 19.15
CA LEU A 198 0.30 43.79 18.63
C LEU A 198 0.98 44.88 19.47
N ARG A 199 0.96 44.76 20.79
CA ARG A 199 1.69 45.69 21.69
C ARG A 199 3.19 45.66 21.41
N GLY A 200 3.79 44.49 21.33
CA GLY A 200 5.20 44.32 20.99
C GLY A 200 5.58 44.91 19.64
N TYR A 201 4.71 44.75 18.63
CA TYR A 201 4.89 45.39 17.33
C TYR A 201 4.85 46.93 17.43
N ALA A 202 3.87 47.48 18.16
CA ALA A 202 3.74 48.92 18.32
C ALA A 202 4.94 49.53 19.10
N GLU A 203 5.50 48.84 20.10
CA GLU A 203 6.71 49.22 20.80
C GLU A 203 7.93 49.19 19.87
N ALA A 204 8.13 48.09 19.13
CA ALA A 204 9.34 47.84 18.32
C ALA A 204 9.37 48.62 17.00
N ALA A 205 8.27 48.58 16.25
CA ALA A 205 8.17 49.18 14.90
C ALA A 205 7.50 50.57 14.93
N GLY A 206 6.53 50.80 15.86
CA GLY A 206 5.81 52.04 15.97
C GLY A 206 6.49 53.09 16.87
N GLY A 207 7.49 52.71 17.65
CA GLY A 207 8.20 53.59 18.59
C GLY A 207 7.32 54.11 19.71
N TYR A 208 6.21 53.40 20.03
CA TYR A 208 5.31 53.81 21.12
C TYR A 208 5.86 53.41 22.48
N ASP A 209 5.61 54.25 23.48
CA ASP A 209 5.78 53.82 24.86
C ASP A 209 4.79 52.69 25.22
N ARG A 210 5.06 51.97 26.29
CA ARG A 210 4.26 50.79 26.69
C ARG A 210 2.77 51.07 26.86
N ALA A 211 2.42 52.25 27.40
CA ALA A 211 1.02 52.60 27.64
C ALA A 211 0.27 52.91 26.35
N LYS A 212 0.90 53.69 25.46
CA LYS A 212 0.35 53.95 24.12
C LYS A 212 0.27 52.67 23.27
N ALA A 213 1.31 51.84 23.33
CA ALA A 213 1.33 50.56 22.61
C ALA A 213 0.19 49.64 23.10
N GLY A 214 -0.09 49.57 24.38
CA GLY A 214 -1.20 48.82 24.94
C GLY A 214 -2.57 49.33 24.49
N THR A 215 -2.79 50.63 24.49
CA THR A 215 -4.03 51.24 23.99
C THR A 215 -4.21 51.00 22.52
N TRP A 216 -3.14 51.17 21.75
CA TRP A 216 -3.15 50.90 20.30
C TRP A 216 -3.46 49.41 20.00
N ALA A 217 -2.84 48.48 20.74
CA ALA A 217 -3.09 47.04 20.58
C ALA A 217 -4.58 46.68 20.82
N SER A 218 -5.21 47.28 21.85
CA SER A 218 -6.64 47.08 22.12
C SER A 218 -7.51 47.56 20.96
N GLN A 219 -7.19 48.72 20.37
CA GLN A 219 -7.91 49.25 19.20
C GLN A 219 -7.73 48.41 17.93
N GLN A 220 -6.59 47.71 17.79
CA GLN A 220 -6.27 46.90 16.63
C GLN A 220 -6.64 45.41 16.78
N LEU A 221 -7.08 44.98 17.96
CA LEU A 221 -7.27 43.57 18.29
C LEU A 221 -8.26 42.83 17.34
N PHE A 222 -9.35 43.50 16.97
CA PHE A 222 -10.27 43.03 15.91
C PHE A 222 -10.31 44.05 14.78
N GLY A 223 -9.19 44.19 14.09
CA GLY A 223 -9.00 45.18 13.04
C GLY A 223 -7.87 44.82 12.06
N GLY A 224 -7.58 45.73 11.15
CA GLY A 224 -6.71 45.47 10.01
C GLY A 224 -5.29 45.02 10.34
N GLN A 225 -4.73 45.39 11.50
CA GLN A 225 -3.35 45.03 11.88
C GLN A 225 -3.24 43.65 12.55
N SER A 226 -4.27 43.21 13.26
CA SER A 226 -4.29 41.88 13.86
C SER A 226 -4.57 40.77 12.83
N GLY A 227 -5.19 41.12 11.72
CA GLY A 227 -5.74 40.16 10.77
C GLY A 227 -7.01 39.44 11.26
N ILE A 228 -7.44 39.66 12.52
CA ILE A 228 -8.68 39.05 13.04
C ILE A 228 -9.85 39.98 12.67
N ALA A 229 -10.77 39.46 11.83
CA ALA A 229 -11.96 40.20 11.45
C ALA A 229 -12.90 40.45 12.64
N PRO A 230 -13.62 41.61 12.70
CA PRO A 230 -14.57 41.89 13.78
C PRO A 230 -15.66 40.83 13.97
N ILE A 231 -16.05 40.10 12.93
CA ILE A 231 -17.03 39.02 12.98
C ILE A 231 -16.62 37.87 13.91
N TYR A 232 -15.30 37.70 14.13
CA TYR A 232 -14.76 36.69 15.06
C TYR A 232 -14.73 37.16 16.50
N ASN A 233 -15.24 38.37 16.80
CA ASN A 233 -15.40 38.82 18.18
C ASN A 233 -16.51 38.04 18.89
N MET A 234 -16.12 36.94 19.51
CA MET A 234 -17.00 36.05 20.26
C MET A 234 -17.31 36.52 21.68
N TRP A 235 -16.89 37.73 22.07
CA TRP A 235 -17.02 38.25 23.39
C TRP A 235 -18.22 39.22 23.52
N ASN A 236 -18.73 39.39 24.73
CA ASN A 236 -19.82 40.32 25.08
C ASN A 236 -19.40 41.80 25.13
N ALA A 237 -18.23 42.13 24.64
CA ALA A 237 -17.70 43.49 24.60
C ALA A 237 -16.96 43.79 23.31
N ASP A 238 -16.82 45.06 22.98
CA ASP A 238 -16.05 45.52 21.81
C ASP A 238 -14.55 45.21 21.98
N GLY A 239 -13.80 45.07 20.88
CA GLY A 239 -12.43 44.65 20.89
C GLY A 239 -11.47 45.54 21.75
N ASP A 240 -11.71 46.83 21.73
CA ASP A 240 -10.95 47.83 22.52
C ASP A 240 -11.27 47.81 24.03
N LYS A 241 -12.34 47.13 24.43
CA LYS A 241 -12.80 46.99 25.82
C LYS A 241 -12.56 45.58 26.40
N LEU A 242 -11.90 44.72 25.71
CA LEU A 242 -11.69 43.33 26.14
C LEU A 242 -10.53 43.16 27.10
N ILE A 243 -9.38 43.78 26.78
CA ILE A 243 -8.11 43.57 27.48
C ILE A 243 -7.65 44.86 28.18
N ASP A 244 -7.34 44.75 29.44
CA ASP A 244 -6.72 45.83 30.23
C ASP A 244 -5.30 46.12 29.71
N PRO A 245 -5.04 47.32 29.16
CA PRO A 245 -3.75 47.68 28.61
C PRO A 245 -2.59 47.62 29.61
N SER A 246 -2.90 47.69 30.89
CA SER A 246 -1.86 47.68 31.97
C SER A 246 -1.41 46.26 32.30
N THR A 247 -2.33 45.31 32.26
CA THR A 247 -2.10 43.91 32.64
C THR A 247 -1.93 42.95 31.44
N GLY A 248 -2.54 43.27 30.30
CA GLY A 248 -2.61 42.37 29.13
C GLY A 248 -3.58 41.21 29.34
N ARG A 249 -4.51 41.35 30.28
CA ARG A 249 -5.52 40.33 30.61
C ARG A 249 -6.94 40.86 30.38
N PHE A 250 -7.87 39.93 30.16
CA PHE A 250 -9.27 40.29 30.07
C PHE A 250 -9.76 41.07 31.29
N TYR A 251 -10.61 42.09 31.06
CA TYR A 251 -11.33 42.73 32.14
C TYR A 251 -12.29 41.76 32.83
N SER A 252 -12.56 41.99 34.10
CA SER A 252 -13.57 41.21 34.83
C SER A 252 -14.96 41.42 34.24
N GLY A 253 -15.76 40.33 34.12
CA GLY A 253 -17.11 40.38 33.57
C GLY A 253 -17.21 40.16 32.05
N ILE A 254 -16.08 40.01 31.36
CA ILE A 254 -16.09 39.56 29.96
C ILE A 254 -16.47 38.09 29.89
N SER A 255 -17.38 37.77 29.01
CA SER A 255 -17.87 36.39 28.76
C SER A 255 -18.01 36.13 27.28
N ARG A 256 -18.03 34.84 26.92
CA ARG A 256 -18.26 34.39 25.53
C ARG A 256 -19.74 34.55 25.17
N LYS A 257 -20.02 34.98 23.95
CA LYS A 257 -21.37 34.91 23.35
C LYS A 257 -21.74 33.47 22.97
N TYR A 258 -20.72 32.68 22.56
CA TYR A 258 -20.83 31.27 22.18
C TYR A 258 -19.55 30.52 22.50
N THR A 259 -19.61 29.20 22.49
CA THR A 259 -18.42 28.33 22.52
C THR A 259 -18.13 27.85 21.10
N PRO A 260 -16.94 28.07 20.54
CA PRO A 260 -16.57 27.54 19.24
C PRO A 260 -16.62 26.00 19.25
N GLU A 261 -16.91 25.42 18.11
CA GLU A 261 -16.88 23.99 17.91
C GLU A 261 -15.41 23.50 17.99
N ASN A 262 -15.25 22.26 18.44
CA ASN A 262 -13.97 21.56 18.30
C ASN A 262 -13.85 21.02 16.87
N TRP A 263 -12.86 21.47 16.12
CA TRP A 263 -12.60 21.04 14.76
C TRP A 263 -12.38 19.53 14.63
N GLU A 264 -11.81 18.88 15.67
CA GLU A 264 -11.59 17.43 15.66
C GLU A 264 -12.87 16.63 15.50
N ASP A 265 -13.99 17.09 16.11
CA ASP A 265 -15.28 16.40 16.07
C ASP A 265 -15.87 16.35 14.65
N TYR A 266 -15.41 17.22 13.76
CA TYR A 266 -15.87 17.33 12.38
C TYR A 266 -14.90 16.70 11.37
N LEU A 267 -13.70 16.31 11.79
CA LEU A 267 -12.68 15.75 10.92
C LEU A 267 -12.36 14.29 11.26
N PHE A 268 -12.61 13.86 12.48
CA PHE A 268 -12.30 12.51 12.95
C PHE A 268 -13.52 11.78 13.47
N ARG A 269 -13.46 10.48 13.34
CA ARG A 269 -14.48 9.55 13.84
C ARG A 269 -13.83 8.27 14.38
N THR A 270 -14.59 7.44 15.05
CA THR A 270 -14.26 6.02 15.21
C THR A 270 -14.78 5.28 13.99
N GLY A 271 -13.88 4.89 13.09
CA GLY A 271 -14.20 4.10 11.92
C GLY A 271 -14.46 2.64 12.28
N GLN A 272 -15.23 1.93 11.46
CA GLN A 272 -15.54 0.53 11.64
C GLN A 272 -14.79 -0.31 10.59
N LYS A 273 -14.29 -1.48 11.01
CA LYS A 273 -13.72 -2.47 10.10
C LYS A 273 -14.53 -3.75 10.21
N PHE A 274 -15.04 -4.19 9.07
CA PHE A 274 -15.78 -5.44 8.92
C PHE A 274 -15.12 -6.28 7.85
N ASP A 275 -14.74 -7.52 8.19
CA ASP A 275 -14.10 -8.47 7.27
C ASP A 275 -14.82 -9.82 7.40
N ALA A 276 -15.32 -10.34 6.29
CA ALA A 276 -16.03 -11.62 6.24
C ALA A 276 -15.49 -12.46 5.07
N SER A 277 -15.23 -13.74 5.32
CA SER A 277 -14.77 -14.65 4.27
C SER A 277 -15.35 -16.05 4.41
N VAL A 278 -15.57 -16.70 3.28
CA VAL A 278 -15.93 -18.12 3.18
C VAL A 278 -14.94 -18.79 2.24
N LYS A 279 -14.32 -19.86 2.73
CA LYS A 279 -13.29 -20.63 2.01
C LYS A 279 -13.71 -22.09 1.93
N ILE A 280 -13.67 -22.65 0.73
CA ILE A 280 -14.04 -24.03 0.45
C ILE A 280 -12.81 -24.70 -0.17
N SER A 281 -12.30 -25.73 0.47
CA SER A 281 -11.13 -26.46 0.00
C SER A 281 -11.35 -27.96 0.09
N GLY A 282 -10.76 -28.71 -0.81
CA GLY A 282 -10.85 -30.16 -0.83
C GLY A 282 -10.43 -30.78 -2.14
N GLY A 283 -10.72 -32.06 -2.28
CA GLY A 283 -10.44 -32.79 -3.50
C GLY A 283 -9.98 -34.22 -3.26
N ASN A 284 -9.36 -34.79 -4.27
CA ASN A 284 -8.78 -36.13 -4.24
C ASN A 284 -7.39 -36.12 -4.92
N GLU A 285 -6.76 -37.28 -5.06
CA GLU A 285 -5.44 -37.41 -5.70
C GLU A 285 -5.37 -36.89 -7.14
N LYS A 286 -6.52 -36.85 -7.85
CA LYS A 286 -6.57 -36.38 -9.24
C LYS A 286 -6.91 -34.90 -9.36
N MET A 287 -7.72 -34.36 -8.43
CA MET A 287 -8.19 -32.99 -8.52
C MET A 287 -8.31 -32.39 -7.12
N THR A 288 -7.72 -31.22 -6.92
CA THR A 288 -7.90 -30.42 -5.71
C THR A 288 -8.37 -29.02 -6.09
N HIS A 289 -9.18 -28.43 -5.22
CA HIS A 289 -9.70 -27.07 -5.41
C HIS A 289 -9.66 -26.27 -4.10
N TYR A 290 -9.48 -24.97 -4.27
CA TYR A 290 -9.65 -23.96 -3.23
C TYR A 290 -10.46 -22.82 -3.84
N THR A 291 -11.57 -22.46 -3.21
CA THR A 291 -12.41 -21.35 -3.62
C THR A 291 -12.67 -20.47 -2.40
N ALA A 292 -12.45 -19.18 -2.55
CA ALA A 292 -12.66 -18.19 -1.49
C ALA A 292 -13.52 -17.03 -2.00
N PHE A 293 -14.39 -16.55 -1.12
CA PHE A 293 -15.16 -15.33 -1.27
C PHE A 293 -14.88 -14.46 -0.05
N SER A 294 -14.56 -13.20 -0.25
CA SER A 294 -14.38 -12.29 0.86
C SER A 294 -14.96 -10.91 0.59
N TYR A 295 -15.38 -10.26 1.65
CA TYR A 295 -15.81 -8.88 1.69
C TYR A 295 -15.13 -8.16 2.83
N LEU A 296 -14.51 -7.02 2.53
CA LEU A 296 -13.90 -6.13 3.49
C LEU A 296 -14.51 -4.75 3.35
N LYS A 297 -14.93 -4.15 4.46
CA LYS A 297 -15.20 -2.73 4.60
C LYS A 297 -14.31 -2.16 5.70
N ASP A 298 -13.52 -1.15 5.39
CA ASP A 298 -12.56 -0.54 6.31
C ASP A 298 -12.75 0.99 6.28
N GLU A 299 -13.36 1.54 7.31
CA GLU A 299 -13.57 2.97 7.49
C GLU A 299 -12.40 3.55 8.28
N GLY A 300 -11.74 4.56 7.72
CA GLY A 300 -10.69 5.29 8.43
C GLY A 300 -11.23 6.15 9.56
N TYR A 301 -10.36 6.46 10.51
CA TYR A 301 -10.70 7.40 11.59
C TYR A 301 -10.76 8.87 11.11
N TYR A 302 -10.25 9.18 9.93
CA TYR A 302 -10.46 10.45 9.25
C TYR A 302 -11.71 10.33 8.37
N ILE A 303 -12.60 11.33 8.44
CA ILE A 303 -13.88 11.30 7.70
C ILE A 303 -13.60 11.25 6.18
N SER A 304 -14.46 10.56 5.42
CA SER A 304 -14.35 10.33 3.98
C SER A 304 -13.14 9.49 3.55
N SER A 305 -12.46 8.80 4.47
CA SER A 305 -11.41 7.84 4.15
C SER A 305 -11.91 6.41 4.33
N ASP A 306 -12.44 5.83 3.26
CA ASP A 306 -13.09 4.52 3.29
C ASP A 306 -12.52 3.61 2.20
N TYR A 307 -12.54 2.30 2.47
CA TYR A 307 -12.15 1.27 1.52
C TYR A 307 -13.10 0.08 1.60
N GLU A 308 -13.57 -0.37 0.44
CA GLU A 308 -14.35 -1.60 0.32
C GLU A 308 -13.69 -2.52 -0.71
N ARG A 309 -13.69 -3.84 -0.45
CA ARG A 309 -13.19 -4.85 -1.37
C ARG A 309 -14.08 -6.08 -1.36
N PHE A 310 -14.53 -6.48 -2.55
CA PHE A 310 -15.10 -7.79 -2.83
C PHE A 310 -14.06 -8.62 -3.56
N ASN A 311 -13.81 -9.83 -3.11
CA ASN A 311 -12.80 -10.70 -3.70
C ASN A 311 -13.35 -12.10 -3.93
N VAL A 312 -13.02 -12.68 -5.09
CA VAL A 312 -13.28 -14.08 -5.43
C VAL A 312 -11.98 -14.69 -5.92
N ARG A 313 -11.62 -15.84 -5.35
CA ARG A 313 -10.46 -16.64 -5.78
C ARG A 313 -10.87 -18.07 -6.04
N ASN A 314 -10.31 -18.66 -7.11
CA ASN A 314 -10.41 -20.09 -7.38
C ASN A 314 -9.05 -20.63 -7.82
N ASN A 315 -8.52 -21.57 -7.07
CA ASN A 315 -7.30 -22.31 -7.39
C ASN A 315 -7.65 -23.78 -7.57
N MET A 316 -7.31 -24.33 -8.72
CA MET A 316 -7.59 -25.71 -9.07
C MET A 316 -6.33 -26.40 -9.57
N SER A 317 -6.13 -27.65 -9.15
CA SER A 317 -5.06 -28.51 -9.65
C SER A 317 -5.66 -29.82 -10.12
N ASN A 318 -5.37 -30.22 -11.36
CA ASN A 318 -5.92 -31.41 -12.00
C ASN A 318 -4.81 -32.27 -12.62
N GLN A 319 -4.71 -33.52 -12.19
CA GLN A 319 -3.87 -34.54 -12.82
C GLN A 319 -4.63 -35.12 -14.03
N ILE A 320 -4.48 -34.49 -15.19
CA ILE A 320 -5.21 -34.83 -16.43
C ILE A 320 -4.82 -36.25 -16.89
N ALA A 321 -3.53 -36.56 -16.83
CA ALA A 321 -2.97 -37.86 -17.12
C ALA A 321 -1.78 -38.13 -16.18
N PRO A 322 -1.29 -39.36 -15.99
CA PRO A 322 -0.15 -39.63 -15.11
C PRO A 322 1.09 -38.81 -15.41
N TRP A 323 1.24 -38.34 -16.64
CA TRP A 323 2.34 -37.52 -17.12
C TRP A 323 2.01 -36.02 -17.26
N LEU A 324 0.71 -35.61 -17.16
CA LEU A 324 0.26 -34.23 -17.42
C LEU A 324 -0.57 -33.71 -16.24
N LYS A 325 -0.11 -32.64 -15.63
CA LYS A 325 -0.81 -31.89 -14.58
C LYS A 325 -1.12 -30.48 -15.08
N ALA A 326 -2.35 -30.00 -14.85
CA ALA A 326 -2.74 -28.63 -15.07
C ALA A 326 -3.10 -27.96 -13.73
N THR A 327 -2.67 -26.72 -13.55
CA THR A 327 -3.03 -25.90 -12.38
C THR A 327 -3.53 -24.55 -12.87
N THR A 328 -4.64 -24.07 -12.32
CA THR A 328 -5.17 -22.73 -12.59
C THR A 328 -5.31 -21.98 -11.28
N ALA A 329 -5.03 -20.68 -11.30
CA ALA A 329 -5.27 -19.77 -10.20
C ALA A 329 -5.93 -18.51 -10.78
N LEU A 330 -7.18 -18.28 -10.44
CA LEU A 330 -7.99 -17.18 -10.91
C LEU A 330 -8.40 -16.32 -9.72
N SER A 331 -8.31 -15.02 -9.85
CA SER A 331 -8.85 -14.09 -8.86
C SER A 331 -9.44 -12.86 -9.51
N TYR A 332 -10.51 -12.36 -8.91
CA TYR A 332 -11.13 -11.11 -9.25
C TYR A 332 -11.36 -10.29 -7.98
N ALA A 333 -11.03 -9.01 -8.03
CA ALA A 333 -11.31 -8.06 -6.97
C ALA A 333 -12.05 -6.85 -7.54
N TYR A 334 -13.09 -6.42 -6.83
CA TYR A 334 -13.73 -5.12 -7.03
C TYR A 334 -13.49 -4.27 -5.80
N MET A 335 -12.91 -3.09 -5.98
CA MET A 335 -12.51 -2.21 -4.90
C MET A 335 -13.13 -0.83 -5.08
N ILE A 336 -13.56 -0.23 -3.98
CA ILE A 336 -14.03 1.16 -3.91
C ILE A 336 -13.20 1.85 -2.84
N THR A 337 -12.55 2.95 -3.21
CA THR A 337 -11.79 3.79 -2.28
C THR A 337 -12.35 5.20 -2.31
N ASN A 338 -12.76 5.71 -1.15
CA ASN A 338 -13.07 7.13 -0.98
C ASN A 338 -11.84 7.80 -0.35
N LYS A 339 -11.37 8.89 -0.96
CA LYS A 339 -10.23 9.64 -0.49
C LYS A 339 -10.68 11.01 -0.01
N PRO A 340 -10.13 11.53 1.09
CA PRO A 340 -10.51 12.84 1.62
C PRO A 340 -9.89 14.03 0.86
N GLY A 341 -9.29 13.82 -0.33
CA GLY A 341 -8.70 14.90 -1.14
C GLY A 341 -7.51 15.61 -0.48
N GLN A 342 -6.74 14.92 0.35
CA GLN A 342 -5.61 15.50 1.07
C GLN A 342 -4.28 15.20 0.39
N SER A 343 -3.49 16.24 0.14
CA SER A 343 -2.07 16.11 -0.22
C SER A 343 -1.18 16.63 0.91
N ASP A 344 0.09 16.22 0.91
CA ASP A 344 1.08 16.64 1.92
C ASP A 344 1.27 18.16 1.96
N ASP A 345 1.09 18.83 0.81
CA ASP A 345 1.24 20.28 0.64
C ASP A 345 -0.09 21.04 0.68
N SER A 346 -1.22 20.35 0.88
CA SER A 346 -2.53 20.98 0.85
C SER A 346 -2.91 21.57 2.19
N MET A 347 -3.35 22.83 2.20
CA MET A 347 -4.00 23.45 3.35
C MET A 347 -5.32 22.75 3.75
N ASN A 348 -5.89 21.92 2.86
CA ASN A 348 -7.01 21.03 3.17
C ASN A 348 -6.60 19.79 3.98
N ASN A 349 -5.30 19.62 4.29
CA ASN A 349 -4.84 18.57 5.19
C ASN A 349 -5.39 18.82 6.60
N GLY A 350 -6.36 18.01 7.01
CA GLY A 350 -7.06 18.16 8.29
C GLY A 350 -6.13 18.07 9.51
N PHE A 351 -5.05 17.28 9.44
CA PHE A 351 -4.06 17.20 10.52
C PHE A 351 -3.25 18.49 10.66
N GLN A 352 -2.83 19.07 9.55
CA GLN A 352 -2.15 20.36 9.54
C GLN A 352 -3.11 21.47 10.00
N PHE A 353 -4.35 21.40 9.52
CA PHE A 353 -5.38 22.39 9.83
C PHE A 353 -5.68 22.46 11.34
N ILE A 354 -5.95 21.32 12.01
CA ILE A 354 -6.27 21.32 13.45
C ILE A 354 -5.08 21.73 14.32
N ASN A 355 -3.85 21.47 13.89
CA ASN A 355 -2.65 21.89 14.64
C ASN A 355 -2.35 23.38 14.46
N GLY A 356 -2.80 23.99 13.37
CA GLY A 356 -2.55 25.40 13.07
C GLY A 356 -3.74 26.32 13.33
N MET A 357 -4.96 25.79 13.46
CA MET A 357 -6.19 26.58 13.61
C MET A 357 -6.39 27.00 15.08
N PRO A 358 -6.34 28.31 15.38
CA PRO A 358 -6.64 28.78 16.71
C PRO A 358 -8.08 28.52 17.11
N SER A 359 -8.27 28.20 18.38
CA SER A 359 -9.58 27.88 18.98
C SER A 359 -10.61 29.05 18.97
N LEU A 360 -10.18 30.26 18.61
CA LEU A 360 -11.05 31.40 18.40
C LEU A 360 -11.96 31.23 17.17
N PHE A 361 -11.50 30.54 16.12
CA PHE A 361 -12.21 30.44 14.85
C PHE A 361 -13.16 29.24 14.84
N PRO A 362 -14.48 29.50 14.64
CA PRO A 362 -15.49 28.44 14.68
C PRO A 362 -15.51 27.63 13.37
N VAL A 363 -16.10 26.43 13.42
CA VAL A 363 -16.38 25.60 12.22
C VAL A 363 -17.45 26.22 11.33
N PHE A 364 -18.47 26.84 11.96
CA PHE A 364 -19.59 27.44 11.29
C PHE A 364 -19.61 28.96 11.39
N GLU A 365 -20.08 29.62 10.35
CA GLU A 365 -20.25 31.06 10.31
C GLU A 365 -21.23 31.51 11.39
N ARG A 366 -20.91 32.63 12.08
CA ARG A 366 -21.70 33.20 13.17
C ARG A 366 -22.21 34.60 12.80
N ASP A 367 -23.41 34.94 13.28
CA ASP A 367 -23.89 36.30 13.24
C ASP A 367 -23.31 37.14 14.41
N GLU A 368 -23.64 38.43 14.45
CA GLU A 368 -23.20 39.37 15.50
C GLU A 368 -23.61 38.96 16.92
N ASN A 369 -24.65 38.17 17.07
CA ASN A 369 -25.16 37.65 18.35
C ASN A 369 -24.53 36.31 18.72
N GLY A 370 -23.68 35.71 17.85
CA GLY A 370 -23.06 34.41 18.02
C GLY A 370 -23.93 33.23 17.59
N ASN A 371 -25.05 33.43 16.92
CA ASN A 371 -25.89 32.35 16.39
C ASN A 371 -25.28 31.80 15.10
N ILE A 372 -25.43 30.50 14.87
CA ILE A 372 -25.00 29.86 13.61
C ILE A 372 -25.83 30.36 12.45
N VAL A 373 -25.18 30.83 11.40
CA VAL A 373 -25.84 31.22 10.14
C VAL A 373 -26.26 29.97 9.38
N GLN A 374 -27.46 29.98 8.82
CA GLN A 374 -27.94 28.89 7.98
C GLN A 374 -27.47 29.07 6.54
N ASP A 375 -27.09 27.97 5.91
CA ASP A 375 -26.66 27.96 4.52
C ASP A 375 -27.88 27.95 3.57
N THR A 376 -27.96 28.94 2.71
CA THR A 376 -29.07 29.08 1.74
C THR A 376 -28.84 28.27 0.47
N ASN A 377 -27.62 27.80 0.19
CA ASN A 377 -27.27 27.06 -1.01
C ASN A 377 -27.43 25.54 -0.83
N ILE A 378 -26.96 25.02 0.31
CA ILE A 378 -26.94 23.58 0.58
C ILE A 378 -27.88 23.15 1.71
N GLY A 379 -28.38 24.13 2.47
CA GLY A 379 -29.16 23.88 3.71
C GLY A 379 -28.24 23.54 4.90
N GLY A 380 -28.81 23.51 6.10
CA GLY A 380 -28.06 23.27 7.32
C GLY A 380 -27.19 24.45 7.76
N ASN A 381 -26.16 24.16 8.54
CA ASN A 381 -25.25 25.19 9.06
C ASN A 381 -24.24 25.62 7.99
N LYS A 382 -24.02 26.93 7.88
CA LYS A 382 -23.04 27.48 6.93
C LYS A 382 -21.63 27.34 7.48
N TYR A 383 -20.74 26.67 6.72
CA TYR A 383 -19.33 26.51 7.10
C TYR A 383 -18.57 27.82 6.98
N ASP A 384 -17.71 28.13 7.96
CA ASP A 384 -16.84 29.31 7.92
C ASP A 384 -15.57 29.04 7.11
N TYR A 385 -15.48 29.57 5.91
CA TYR A 385 -14.29 29.50 5.06
C TYR A 385 -13.28 30.64 5.34
N GLY A 386 -13.56 31.48 6.33
CA GLY A 386 -12.63 32.54 6.74
C GLY A 386 -12.44 33.67 5.75
N MET A 387 -13.40 33.89 4.83
CA MET A 387 -13.39 34.94 3.79
C MET A 387 -14.68 35.76 3.80
N ASN A 388 -15.15 36.17 4.96
CA ASN A 388 -16.46 36.85 5.09
C ASN A 388 -16.29 38.37 5.19
N ALA A 389 -17.28 39.09 4.63
CA ALA A 389 -17.41 40.55 4.76
C ALA A 389 -16.16 41.39 4.41
N GLY A 390 -15.36 40.95 3.44
CA GLY A 390 -14.16 41.66 3.00
C GLY A 390 -12.92 41.46 3.88
N TYR A 391 -13.00 40.62 4.91
CA TYR A 391 -11.88 40.21 5.75
C TYR A 391 -11.57 38.74 5.53
N SER A 392 -10.29 38.40 5.54
CA SER A 392 -9.84 37.01 5.55
C SER A 392 -9.34 36.62 6.92
N ARG A 393 -9.57 35.38 7.31
CA ARG A 393 -8.98 34.78 8.50
C ARG A 393 -7.45 34.76 8.36
N PRO A 394 -6.66 35.06 9.41
CA PRO A 394 -5.19 35.13 9.30
C PRO A 394 -4.53 33.77 9.01
N PHE A 395 -5.23 32.66 9.24
CA PHE A 395 -4.78 31.31 8.94
C PHE A 395 -5.84 30.57 8.10
N ALA A 396 -5.41 29.87 7.06
CA ALA A 396 -6.25 29.03 6.20
C ALA A 396 -7.50 29.74 5.66
N ALA A 397 -7.34 31.00 5.20
CA ALA A 397 -8.43 31.74 4.55
C ALA A 397 -8.83 31.03 3.24
N GLY A 398 -10.14 30.93 2.99
CA GLY A 398 -10.71 30.19 1.87
C GLY A 398 -10.85 28.67 2.11
N ILE A 399 -10.44 28.15 3.26
CA ILE A 399 -10.40 26.72 3.54
C ILE A 399 -11.26 26.36 4.75
N ASN A 400 -12.09 25.35 4.60
CA ASN A 400 -12.79 24.67 5.69
C ASN A 400 -12.82 23.17 5.39
N PRO A 401 -11.90 22.35 5.96
CA PRO A 401 -11.83 20.93 5.65
C PRO A 401 -13.09 20.17 6.06
N ALA A 402 -13.82 20.59 7.08
CA ALA A 402 -15.08 19.95 7.47
C ALA A 402 -16.17 20.14 6.39
N GLY A 403 -16.25 21.35 5.80
CA GLY A 403 -17.15 21.61 4.68
C GLY A 403 -16.70 20.91 3.39
N ALA A 404 -15.39 20.89 3.11
CA ALA A 404 -14.84 20.20 1.95
C ALA A 404 -15.11 18.69 2.00
N LEU A 405 -14.88 18.03 3.15
CA LEU A 405 -15.14 16.59 3.33
C LEU A 405 -16.63 16.20 3.13
N LEU A 406 -17.53 17.14 3.33
CA LEU A 406 -18.96 16.91 3.09
C LEU A 406 -19.35 17.11 1.63
N LEU A 407 -18.77 18.10 0.95
CA LEU A 407 -19.23 18.60 -0.35
C LEU A 407 -18.38 18.07 -1.52
N ASP A 408 -17.10 17.85 -1.30
CA ASP A 408 -16.19 17.32 -2.30
C ASP A 408 -16.22 15.80 -2.30
N LYS A 409 -15.92 15.19 -3.46
CA LYS A 409 -15.87 13.74 -3.62
C LYS A 409 -14.59 13.36 -4.36
N ASP A 410 -13.96 12.30 -3.93
CA ASP A 410 -12.89 11.61 -4.64
C ASP A 410 -13.10 10.11 -4.45
N GLU A 411 -13.75 9.48 -5.44
CA GLU A 411 -14.09 8.07 -5.44
C GLU A 411 -13.31 7.35 -6.53
N VAL A 412 -12.60 6.29 -6.14
CA VAL A 412 -11.88 5.39 -7.03
C VAL A 412 -12.53 4.02 -7.04
N LYS A 413 -12.98 3.58 -8.22
CA LYS A 413 -13.48 2.21 -8.46
C LYS A 413 -12.48 1.42 -9.26
N THR A 414 -12.11 0.24 -8.77
CA THR A 414 -11.10 -0.60 -9.41
C THR A 414 -11.64 -2.01 -9.63
N HIS A 415 -11.48 -2.49 -10.86
CA HIS A 415 -11.68 -3.88 -11.25
C HIS A 415 -10.32 -4.52 -11.50
N GLN A 416 -10.00 -5.59 -10.80
CA GLN A 416 -8.75 -6.31 -10.99
C GLN A 416 -9.01 -7.79 -11.22
N PHE A 417 -8.47 -8.31 -12.31
CA PHE A 417 -8.50 -9.73 -12.64
C PHE A 417 -7.09 -10.27 -12.79
N ASN A 418 -6.82 -11.40 -12.15
CA ASN A 418 -5.57 -12.13 -12.32
C ASN A 418 -5.86 -13.58 -12.63
N GLY A 419 -5.28 -14.08 -13.71
CA GLY A 419 -5.43 -15.46 -14.16
C GLY A 419 -4.06 -16.07 -14.45
N ASN A 420 -3.76 -17.19 -13.79
CA ASN A 420 -2.57 -17.99 -14.03
C ASN A 420 -2.97 -19.40 -14.42
N ALA A 421 -2.34 -19.94 -15.46
CA ALA A 421 -2.49 -21.35 -15.87
C ALA A 421 -1.09 -21.95 -16.03
N SER A 422 -0.89 -23.14 -15.46
CA SER A 422 0.36 -23.89 -15.52
C SER A 422 0.11 -25.32 -16.00
N PHE A 423 0.83 -25.75 -16.99
CA PHE A 423 0.81 -27.12 -17.52
C PHE A 423 2.18 -27.75 -17.31
N GLU A 424 2.21 -28.84 -16.53
CA GLU A 424 3.44 -29.59 -16.22
C GLU A 424 3.36 -30.97 -16.85
N ALA A 425 4.27 -31.27 -17.76
CA ALA A 425 4.41 -32.59 -18.40
C ALA A 425 5.71 -33.26 -17.96
N ARG A 426 5.61 -34.50 -17.44
CA ARG A 426 6.75 -35.33 -17.03
C ARG A 426 6.98 -36.43 -18.07
N PHE A 427 8.22 -36.58 -18.51
CA PHE A 427 8.60 -37.56 -19.53
C PHE A 427 10.04 -38.03 -19.34
N LEU A 428 10.38 -39.14 -19.96
CA LEU A 428 11.71 -39.73 -19.92
C LEU A 428 12.28 -39.85 -18.50
N LYS A 429 11.42 -40.09 -17.50
CA LYS A 429 11.74 -40.27 -16.06
C LYS A 429 12.38 -39.06 -15.36
N TYR A 430 13.28 -38.34 -16.03
CA TYR A 430 14.12 -37.27 -15.43
C TYR A 430 13.79 -35.88 -15.95
N PHE A 431 12.91 -35.77 -16.95
CA PHE A 431 12.56 -34.51 -17.59
C PHE A 431 11.16 -34.04 -17.23
N LYS A 432 11.05 -32.73 -17.08
CA LYS A 432 9.79 -32.03 -16.86
C LYS A 432 9.73 -30.79 -17.73
N ALA A 433 8.70 -30.67 -18.56
CA ALA A 433 8.38 -29.44 -19.27
C ALA A 433 7.24 -28.72 -18.56
N THR A 434 7.37 -27.43 -18.35
CA THR A 434 6.34 -26.59 -17.74
C THR A 434 6.06 -25.41 -18.66
N ALA A 435 4.77 -25.13 -18.93
CA ALA A 435 4.32 -23.93 -19.61
C ALA A 435 3.41 -23.15 -18.67
N ASN A 436 3.75 -21.90 -18.39
CA ASN A 436 2.95 -21.02 -17.56
C ASN A 436 2.44 -19.84 -18.39
N LEU A 437 1.18 -19.47 -18.17
CA LEU A 437 0.49 -18.35 -18.79
C LEU A 437 -0.08 -17.47 -17.67
N GLY A 438 0.20 -16.19 -17.70
CA GLY A 438 -0.30 -15.21 -16.76
C GLY A 438 -1.01 -14.07 -17.49
N LEU A 439 -2.19 -13.70 -17.01
CA LEU A 439 -2.94 -12.54 -17.46
C LEU A 439 -3.30 -11.68 -16.27
N GLN A 440 -2.99 -10.40 -16.34
CA GLN A 440 -3.36 -9.41 -15.34
C GLN A 440 -4.09 -8.27 -16.04
N TYR A 441 -5.27 -7.96 -15.54
CA TYR A 441 -6.05 -6.79 -15.93
C TYR A 441 -6.33 -5.94 -14.70
N TYR A 442 -6.17 -4.64 -14.84
CA TYR A 442 -6.48 -3.63 -13.83
C TYR A 442 -7.17 -2.46 -14.51
N GLY A 443 -8.42 -2.22 -14.14
CA GLY A 443 -9.22 -1.11 -14.65
C GLY A 443 -9.63 -0.20 -13.50
N GLN A 444 -9.16 1.05 -13.50
CA GLN A 444 -9.44 2.04 -12.48
C GLN A 444 -10.22 3.20 -13.08
N ALA A 445 -11.28 3.61 -12.40
CA ALA A 445 -12.04 4.82 -12.69
C ALA A 445 -12.06 5.69 -11.44
N GLU A 446 -11.46 6.87 -11.51
CA GLU A 446 -11.44 7.90 -10.47
C GLU A 446 -12.35 9.05 -10.87
N ASN A 447 -13.23 9.46 -9.95
CA ASN A 447 -14.17 10.54 -10.13
C ASN A 447 -13.99 11.54 -8.98
N GLU A 448 -13.43 12.68 -9.31
CA GLU A 448 -13.27 13.80 -8.39
C GLU A 448 -14.32 14.87 -8.67
N LEU A 449 -14.86 15.45 -7.63
CA LEU A 449 -15.77 16.58 -7.68
C LEU A 449 -15.36 17.58 -6.61
N THR A 450 -15.05 18.81 -7.04
CA THR A 450 -14.85 19.95 -6.15
C THR A 450 -16.09 20.85 -6.25
N ASN A 451 -16.70 21.14 -5.12
CA ASN A 451 -17.99 21.80 -5.04
C ASN A 451 -17.97 23.25 -5.57
N PRO A 452 -19.11 23.78 -6.09
CA PRO A 452 -19.16 25.14 -6.63
C PRO A 452 -19.41 26.23 -5.57
N TYR A 453 -19.66 25.88 -4.32
CA TYR A 453 -20.09 26.88 -3.34
C TYR A 453 -18.94 27.48 -2.55
N TYR A 454 -17.95 26.68 -2.21
CA TYR A 454 -16.89 27.05 -1.28
C TYR A 454 -15.54 26.50 -1.72
N GLY A 455 -14.45 27.07 -1.19
CA GLY A 455 -13.09 26.62 -1.46
C GLY A 455 -12.56 27.02 -2.84
N ASP A 456 -11.63 26.25 -3.38
CA ASP A 456 -10.84 26.56 -4.57
C ASP A 456 -11.66 26.67 -5.85
N SER A 457 -12.78 25.97 -5.92
CA SER A 457 -13.68 25.99 -7.07
C SER A 457 -14.96 26.80 -6.84
N ALA A 458 -14.98 27.67 -5.83
CA ALA A 458 -16.13 28.54 -5.53
C ALA A 458 -16.58 29.34 -6.76
N GLY A 459 -17.88 29.36 -7.00
CA GLY A 459 -18.54 30.01 -8.13
C GLY A 459 -18.54 29.21 -9.44
N LYS A 460 -17.82 28.08 -9.54
CA LYS A 460 -17.78 27.27 -10.78
C LYS A 460 -17.94 25.76 -10.55
N GLY A 461 -17.37 25.19 -9.48
CA GLY A 461 -17.23 23.76 -9.30
C GLY A 461 -16.38 23.11 -10.39
N GLN A 462 -15.86 21.92 -10.11
CA GLN A 462 -15.00 21.19 -11.04
C GLN A 462 -15.27 19.68 -10.95
N ILE A 463 -15.24 19.01 -12.08
CA ILE A 463 -15.27 17.56 -12.20
C ILE A 463 -13.97 17.12 -12.88
N VAL A 464 -13.23 16.21 -12.25
CA VAL A 464 -12.09 15.54 -12.87
C VAL A 464 -12.41 14.04 -12.92
N LYS A 465 -12.17 13.42 -14.08
CA LYS A 465 -12.25 11.97 -14.22
C LYS A 465 -10.97 11.43 -14.81
N THR A 466 -10.46 10.39 -14.18
CA THR A 466 -9.29 9.65 -14.66
C THR A 466 -9.68 8.20 -14.86
N GLN A 467 -9.33 7.63 -16.00
CA GLN A 467 -9.49 6.21 -16.27
C GLN A 467 -8.16 5.61 -16.67
N VAL A 468 -7.79 4.53 -16.01
CA VAL A 468 -6.57 3.75 -16.28
C VAL A 468 -6.98 2.32 -16.58
N ASN A 469 -6.53 1.77 -17.71
CA ASN A 469 -6.67 0.38 -18.05
C ASN A 469 -5.28 -0.22 -18.29
N TYR A 470 -4.91 -1.19 -17.50
CA TYR A 470 -3.66 -1.91 -17.57
C TYR A 470 -3.92 -3.36 -17.95
N LEU A 471 -3.18 -3.87 -18.90
CA LEU A 471 -3.21 -5.26 -19.33
C LEU A 471 -1.78 -5.79 -19.43
N ASN A 472 -1.50 -6.89 -18.75
CA ASN A 472 -0.22 -7.59 -18.83
C ASN A 472 -0.47 -9.07 -19.19
N PHE A 473 0.29 -9.56 -20.14
CA PHE A 473 0.35 -10.97 -20.49
C PHE A 473 1.78 -11.48 -20.35
N THR A 474 1.98 -12.55 -19.59
CA THR A 474 3.26 -13.23 -19.43
C THR A 474 3.13 -14.70 -19.81
N ALA A 475 4.03 -15.19 -20.63
CA ALA A 475 4.14 -16.60 -20.94
C ALA A 475 5.58 -17.07 -20.72
N ASN A 476 5.75 -18.22 -20.06
CA ASN A 476 7.06 -18.84 -19.95
C ASN A 476 7.01 -20.34 -20.19
N GLN A 477 8.10 -20.88 -20.72
CA GLN A 477 8.31 -22.29 -20.99
C GLN A 477 9.63 -22.72 -20.32
N ILE A 478 9.58 -23.80 -19.57
CA ILE A 478 10.70 -24.29 -18.77
C ILE A 478 10.91 -25.77 -19.08
N LEU A 479 12.12 -26.14 -19.45
CA LEU A 479 12.53 -27.53 -19.57
C LEU A 479 13.52 -27.84 -18.45
N SER A 480 13.13 -28.72 -17.53
CA SER A 480 13.91 -29.12 -16.36
C SER A 480 14.39 -30.56 -16.48
N TRP A 481 15.58 -30.81 -15.95
CA TRP A 481 16.18 -32.12 -15.80
C TRP A 481 16.67 -32.28 -14.36
N SER A 482 16.35 -33.42 -13.71
CA SER A 482 16.76 -33.72 -12.34
C SER A 482 17.16 -35.17 -12.23
N GLN A 483 18.39 -35.44 -11.74
CA GLN A 483 18.90 -36.79 -11.61
C GLN A 483 19.94 -36.91 -10.49
N SER A 484 19.85 -38.02 -9.76
CA SER A 484 20.84 -38.38 -8.72
C SER A 484 21.70 -39.55 -9.17
N PHE A 485 23.02 -39.46 -8.92
CA PHE A 485 24.04 -40.48 -9.17
C PHE A 485 24.79 -40.77 -7.86
N GLY A 486 24.32 -41.72 -7.07
CA GLY A 486 24.84 -41.98 -5.73
C GLY A 486 24.67 -40.76 -4.82
N LYS A 487 25.80 -40.17 -4.37
CA LYS A 487 25.80 -38.96 -3.53
C LYS A 487 25.73 -37.64 -4.32
N ASN A 488 25.72 -37.70 -5.66
CA ASN A 488 25.72 -36.53 -6.51
C ASN A 488 24.29 -36.27 -7.01
N ASN A 489 23.76 -35.10 -6.71
CA ASN A 489 22.46 -34.66 -7.19
C ASN A 489 22.62 -33.48 -8.13
N PHE A 490 21.97 -33.55 -9.28
CA PHE A 490 21.96 -32.52 -10.31
C PHE A 490 20.54 -32.08 -10.60
N ASP A 491 20.31 -30.77 -10.61
CA ASP A 491 19.11 -30.14 -11.11
C ASP A 491 19.50 -29.05 -12.11
N ALA A 492 18.95 -29.10 -13.30
CA ALA A 492 19.19 -28.09 -14.31
C ALA A 492 17.86 -27.70 -14.99
N PHE A 493 17.76 -26.45 -15.42
CA PHE A 493 16.69 -26.06 -16.33
C PHE A 493 17.16 -24.98 -17.30
N VAL A 494 16.46 -24.91 -18.43
CA VAL A 494 16.49 -23.81 -19.38
C VAL A 494 15.08 -23.30 -19.57
N ALA A 495 14.94 -21.99 -19.76
CA ALA A 495 13.64 -21.34 -19.84
C ALA A 495 13.65 -20.16 -20.82
N HIS A 496 12.49 -19.92 -21.38
CA HIS A 496 12.13 -18.75 -22.14
C HIS A 496 10.95 -18.06 -21.47
N GLU A 497 10.92 -16.73 -21.43
CA GLU A 497 9.82 -15.93 -20.90
C GLU A 497 9.59 -14.72 -21.79
N SER A 498 8.32 -14.45 -22.11
CA SER A 498 7.88 -13.25 -22.82
C SER A 498 6.82 -12.54 -21.99
N THR A 499 6.97 -11.23 -21.84
CA THR A 499 6.02 -10.36 -21.14
C THR A 499 5.65 -9.19 -22.05
N ASN A 500 4.36 -8.87 -22.11
CA ASN A 500 3.84 -7.70 -22.82
C ASN A 500 2.87 -6.95 -21.92
N SER A 501 3.16 -5.68 -21.69
CA SER A 501 2.39 -4.78 -20.83
C SER A 501 1.91 -3.57 -21.61
N THR A 502 0.65 -3.21 -21.43
CA THR A 502 0.02 -2.03 -22.07
C THR A 502 -0.83 -1.30 -21.05
N THR A 503 -0.66 0.01 -20.98
CA THR A 503 -1.46 0.90 -20.13
C THR A 503 -2.10 1.99 -20.99
N ASN A 504 -3.42 2.11 -20.90
CA ASN A 504 -4.18 3.20 -21.51
C ASN A 504 -4.64 4.14 -20.40
N VAL A 505 -4.36 5.42 -20.55
CA VAL A 505 -4.80 6.48 -19.62
C VAL A 505 -5.65 7.46 -20.38
N SER A 506 -6.78 7.83 -19.82
CA SER A 506 -7.59 8.95 -20.27
C SER A 506 -8.02 9.76 -19.06
N TYR A 507 -7.88 11.07 -19.14
CA TYR A 507 -8.27 11.97 -18.06
C TYR A 507 -8.73 13.31 -18.63
N GLY A 508 -9.56 14.00 -17.84
CA GLY A 508 -10.05 15.29 -18.24
C GLY A 508 -10.70 16.04 -17.09
N SER A 509 -10.91 17.32 -17.30
CA SER A 509 -11.57 18.21 -16.35
C SER A 509 -12.61 19.06 -17.04
N LYS A 510 -13.73 19.26 -16.36
CA LYS A 510 -14.76 20.23 -16.73
C LYS A 510 -15.18 21.05 -15.53
N SER A 511 -15.45 22.33 -15.77
CA SER A 511 -15.91 23.27 -14.75
C SER A 511 -17.23 23.94 -15.13
N LYS A 512 -17.75 24.81 -14.25
CA LYS A 512 -19.08 25.43 -14.31
C LYS A 512 -20.20 24.38 -14.25
N MET A 513 -20.30 23.76 -13.09
CA MET A 513 -21.31 22.75 -12.80
C MET A 513 -22.71 23.33 -12.73
N VAL A 514 -23.70 22.55 -13.21
CA VAL A 514 -25.13 22.87 -13.11
C VAL A 514 -25.69 22.36 -11.78
N ARG A 515 -25.26 21.18 -11.33
CA ARG A 515 -25.68 20.57 -10.06
C ARG A 515 -24.44 20.24 -9.21
N PRO A 516 -24.48 20.52 -7.91
CA PRO A 516 -23.30 20.41 -7.04
C PRO A 516 -22.93 18.97 -6.66
N ASP A 517 -23.80 18.00 -6.89
CA ASP A 517 -23.69 16.62 -6.40
C ASP A 517 -23.49 15.57 -7.50
N ASN A 518 -23.41 16.00 -8.77
CA ASN A 518 -23.38 15.11 -9.92
C ASN A 518 -22.02 15.14 -10.62
N THR A 519 -21.34 14.01 -10.65
CA THR A 519 -20.02 13.83 -11.27
C THR A 519 -20.06 13.55 -12.78
N GLU A 520 -21.24 13.54 -13.43
CA GLU A 520 -21.34 13.27 -14.86
C GLU A 520 -20.82 14.42 -15.73
N TRP A 521 -20.12 14.09 -16.82
CA TRP A 521 -19.56 15.09 -17.77
C TRP A 521 -20.58 16.09 -18.28
N SER A 522 -21.84 15.66 -18.46
CA SER A 522 -22.94 16.51 -18.90
C SER A 522 -23.33 17.57 -17.87
N ASN A 523 -22.91 17.42 -16.63
CA ASN A 523 -23.23 18.34 -15.54
C ASN A 523 -22.33 19.60 -15.54
N ALA A 524 -21.24 19.64 -16.30
CA ALA A 524 -20.34 20.80 -16.36
C ALA A 524 -20.23 21.32 -17.78
N VAL A 525 -20.28 22.65 -17.94
CA VAL A 525 -20.43 23.32 -19.23
C VAL A 525 -19.09 23.62 -19.91
N VAL A 526 -18.07 23.98 -19.14
CA VAL A 526 -16.77 24.38 -19.67
C VAL A 526 -15.81 23.19 -19.62
N MET A 527 -15.20 22.86 -20.75
CA MET A 527 -14.12 21.89 -20.82
C MET A 527 -12.81 22.60 -20.50
N ASP A 528 -12.13 22.20 -19.45
CA ASP A 528 -10.85 22.75 -19.06
C ASP A 528 -9.71 22.07 -19.83
N TYR A 529 -9.69 20.72 -19.83
CA TYR A 529 -8.80 19.89 -20.62
C TYR A 529 -9.36 18.47 -20.79
N MET A 530 -8.86 17.75 -21.81
CA MET A 530 -9.09 16.32 -22.00
C MET A 530 -7.89 15.74 -22.73
N GLU A 531 -7.31 14.68 -22.18
CA GLU A 531 -6.12 14.05 -22.73
C GLU A 531 -6.22 12.52 -22.62
N SER A 532 -5.54 11.84 -23.53
CA SER A 532 -5.37 10.38 -23.46
C SER A 532 -4.06 9.96 -24.08
N TYR A 533 -3.47 8.91 -23.52
CA TYR A 533 -2.26 8.31 -24.08
C TYR A 533 -2.18 6.82 -23.74
N THR A 534 -1.39 6.13 -24.53
CA THR A 534 -1.09 4.72 -24.34
C THR A 534 0.41 4.54 -24.28
N TYR A 535 0.86 3.77 -23.31
CA TYR A 535 2.24 3.33 -23.20
C TYR A 535 2.33 1.86 -22.82
N GLY A 536 3.47 1.24 -23.07
CA GLY A 536 3.67 -0.16 -22.75
C GLY A 536 5.10 -0.59 -22.99
N TYR A 537 5.41 -1.80 -22.64
CA TYR A 537 6.71 -2.41 -22.90
C TYR A 537 6.58 -3.92 -23.12
N ALA A 538 7.59 -4.47 -23.74
CA ALA A 538 7.76 -5.91 -23.89
C ALA A 538 9.15 -6.34 -23.41
N ILE A 539 9.22 -7.49 -22.78
CA ILE A 539 10.47 -8.15 -22.39
C ILE A 539 10.48 -9.56 -22.96
N GLU A 540 11.61 -9.92 -23.54
CA GLU A 540 11.92 -11.26 -24.01
C GLU A 540 13.14 -11.76 -23.24
N SER A 541 13.08 -12.95 -22.64
CA SER A 541 14.09 -13.44 -21.74
C SER A 541 14.44 -14.90 -21.98
N TYR A 542 15.74 -15.21 -21.94
CA TYR A 542 16.27 -16.56 -21.98
C TYR A 542 17.13 -16.78 -20.75
N PHE A 543 16.87 -17.84 -20.00
CA PHE A 543 17.60 -18.10 -18.76
C PHE A 543 17.72 -19.57 -18.42
N GLY A 544 18.66 -19.88 -17.55
CA GLY A 544 18.84 -21.22 -17.04
C GLY A 544 19.60 -21.23 -15.72
N GLN A 545 19.50 -22.36 -15.06
CA GLN A 545 20.18 -22.62 -13.80
C GLN A 545 20.70 -24.05 -13.76
N LEU A 546 21.88 -24.24 -13.18
CA LEU A 546 22.42 -25.53 -12.79
C LEU A 546 22.64 -25.54 -11.29
N ARG A 547 22.14 -26.55 -10.60
CA ARG A 547 22.38 -26.83 -9.19
C ARG A 547 23.07 -28.18 -9.06
N TYR A 548 24.07 -28.24 -8.22
CA TYR A 548 24.80 -29.45 -7.85
C TYR A 548 24.85 -29.55 -6.33
N ASP A 549 24.60 -30.74 -5.84
CA ASP A 549 24.65 -31.12 -4.43
C ASP A 549 25.45 -32.41 -4.29
N TRP A 550 26.41 -32.43 -3.38
CA TRP A 550 27.15 -33.62 -2.98
C TRP A 550 26.82 -34.00 -1.53
N ASP A 551 26.20 -35.17 -1.37
CA ASP A 551 25.92 -35.80 -0.07
C ASP A 551 25.14 -34.88 0.94
N ASN A 552 24.33 -33.94 0.45
CA ASN A 552 23.70 -32.88 1.24
C ASN A 552 24.70 -32.06 2.10
N LYS A 553 25.97 -32.01 1.72
CA LYS A 553 27.06 -31.30 2.41
C LYS A 553 27.51 -30.06 1.66
N TYR A 554 27.82 -30.22 0.36
CA TYR A 554 28.31 -29.15 -0.50
C TYR A 554 27.33 -28.86 -1.59
N PHE A 555 26.96 -27.58 -1.73
CA PHE A 555 26.00 -27.11 -2.69
C PHE A 555 26.64 -26.05 -3.56
N ILE A 556 26.45 -26.14 -4.86
CA ILE A 556 26.89 -25.13 -5.83
C ILE A 556 25.69 -24.86 -6.77
N HIS A 557 25.43 -23.61 -7.09
CA HIS A 557 24.53 -23.28 -8.19
C HIS A 557 25.07 -22.13 -9.03
N GLY A 558 24.75 -22.16 -10.32
CA GLY A 558 25.02 -21.09 -11.26
C GLY A 558 23.75 -20.74 -12.04
N THR A 559 23.52 -19.44 -12.24
CA THR A 559 22.38 -18.92 -13.00
C THR A 559 22.88 -17.96 -14.05
N LEU A 560 22.30 -18.05 -15.26
CA LEU A 560 22.52 -17.09 -16.33
C LEU A 560 21.17 -16.69 -16.92
N ARG A 561 20.98 -15.37 -17.13
CA ARG A 561 19.79 -14.81 -17.76
C ARG A 561 20.18 -13.67 -18.70
N THR A 562 19.51 -13.60 -19.84
CA THR A 562 19.59 -12.46 -20.74
C THR A 562 18.19 -11.95 -21.03
N ASP A 563 17.98 -10.63 -20.86
CA ASP A 563 16.71 -9.93 -21.07
C ASP A 563 16.85 -8.94 -22.20
N GLY A 564 15.92 -8.98 -23.17
CA GLY A 564 15.74 -7.97 -24.18
C GLY A 564 14.52 -7.12 -23.83
N SER A 565 14.71 -5.84 -23.53
CA SER A 565 13.62 -4.91 -23.21
C SER A 565 13.39 -3.89 -24.31
N SER A 566 12.11 -3.65 -24.63
CA SER A 566 11.71 -2.62 -25.58
C SER A 566 11.98 -1.20 -25.06
N ARG A 567 12.23 -1.03 -23.77
CA ARG A 567 12.50 0.27 -23.12
C ARG A 567 13.88 0.86 -23.43
N PHE A 568 14.73 0.12 -24.14
CA PHE A 568 16.07 0.55 -24.52
C PHE A 568 16.22 0.73 -26.03
N ALA A 569 17.10 1.61 -26.43
CA ALA A 569 17.39 1.93 -27.83
C ALA A 569 17.84 0.70 -28.64
N LYS A 570 17.65 0.72 -29.94
CA LYS A 570 18.15 -0.30 -30.87
C LYS A 570 19.65 -0.50 -30.67
N GLY A 571 20.09 -1.76 -30.54
CA GLY A 571 21.47 -2.12 -30.24
C GLY A 571 21.83 -2.21 -28.76
N HIS A 572 20.97 -1.72 -27.86
CA HIS A 572 21.18 -1.73 -26.40
C HIS A 572 20.04 -2.44 -25.64
N LYS A 573 19.15 -3.15 -26.34
CA LYS A 573 17.97 -3.79 -25.73
C LYS A 573 18.31 -4.96 -24.82
N TRP A 574 19.44 -5.64 -25.05
CA TRP A 574 19.80 -6.87 -24.37
C TRP A 574 20.78 -6.62 -23.23
N GLY A 575 20.44 -7.12 -22.04
CA GLY A 575 21.29 -7.15 -20.86
C GLY A 575 21.47 -8.57 -20.35
N THR A 576 22.67 -8.93 -19.94
CA THR A 576 22.99 -10.26 -19.40
C THR A 576 23.28 -10.17 -17.91
N PHE A 577 22.65 -11.03 -17.14
CA PHE A 577 22.71 -11.12 -15.69
C PHE A 577 23.11 -12.54 -15.28
N GLY A 578 23.77 -12.66 -14.16
CA GLY A 578 24.17 -13.98 -13.70
C GLY A 578 24.55 -14.02 -12.24
N SER A 579 24.52 -15.21 -11.68
CA SER A 579 24.94 -15.43 -10.31
C SER A 579 25.57 -16.79 -10.11
N ILE A 580 26.45 -16.86 -9.12
CA ILE A 580 27.02 -18.09 -8.61
C ILE A 580 26.90 -18.11 -7.09
N GLY A 581 26.55 -19.27 -6.54
CA GLY A 581 26.46 -19.47 -5.11
C GLY A 581 27.02 -20.82 -4.69
N ALA A 582 27.67 -20.84 -3.54
CA ALA A 582 28.18 -22.06 -2.92
C ALA A 582 27.73 -22.11 -1.45
N ALA A 583 27.51 -23.31 -0.94
CA ALA A 583 27.24 -23.50 0.48
C ALA A 583 27.86 -24.81 0.99
N TRP A 584 28.26 -24.79 2.26
CA TRP A 584 28.75 -25.92 2.99
C TRP A 584 27.93 -26.13 4.25
N ALA A 585 27.21 -27.25 4.33
CA ALA A 585 26.46 -27.67 5.52
C ALA A 585 27.42 -28.38 6.50
N ILE A 586 28.08 -27.60 7.34
CA ILE A 586 29.12 -28.04 8.26
C ILE A 586 28.55 -29.06 9.25
N THR A 587 27.32 -28.89 9.69
CA THR A 587 26.65 -29.83 10.61
C THR A 587 26.45 -31.24 10.02
N ASN A 588 26.51 -31.39 8.68
CA ASN A 588 26.39 -32.70 8.03
C ASN A 588 27.72 -33.45 7.92
N GLU A 589 28.81 -32.86 8.41
CA GLU A 589 30.13 -33.53 8.41
C GLU A 589 30.26 -34.56 9.54
N GLU A 590 31.07 -35.59 9.29
CA GLU A 590 31.30 -36.66 10.26
C GLU A 590 31.84 -36.13 11.59
N PHE A 591 32.72 -35.11 11.57
CA PHE A 591 33.32 -34.49 12.76
C PHE A 591 32.30 -33.68 13.60
N MET A 592 31.12 -33.40 13.07
CA MET A 592 30.05 -32.68 13.78
C MET A 592 29.00 -33.59 14.40
N LYS A 593 28.99 -34.89 14.14
CA LYS A 593 27.97 -35.85 14.59
C LYS A 593 27.76 -35.87 16.11
N ASP A 594 28.79 -35.62 16.88
CA ASP A 594 28.75 -35.62 18.34
C ASP A 594 28.40 -34.26 18.94
N VAL A 595 28.31 -33.20 18.13
CA VAL A 595 28.00 -31.82 18.56
C VAL A 595 26.48 -31.59 18.60
N LYS A 596 25.79 -32.20 19.57
CA LYS A 596 24.31 -32.23 19.66
C LYS A 596 23.66 -30.88 19.96
N TRP A 597 24.40 -29.93 20.50
CA TRP A 597 23.88 -28.60 20.83
C TRP A 597 23.73 -27.68 19.60
N LEU A 598 24.46 -27.97 18.50
CA LEU A 598 24.46 -27.18 17.27
C LEU A 598 23.68 -27.94 16.18
N LYS A 599 22.41 -27.59 16.01
CA LYS A 599 21.50 -28.27 15.06
C LYS A 599 21.78 -27.93 13.60
N ASN A 600 22.16 -26.69 13.32
CA ASN A 600 22.40 -26.25 11.95
C ASN A 600 23.51 -25.18 11.91
N LEU A 601 24.60 -25.51 11.21
CA LEU A 601 25.68 -24.58 10.87
C LEU A 601 25.97 -24.71 9.38
N LYS A 602 25.68 -23.66 8.62
CA LYS A 602 25.88 -23.60 7.18
C LYS A 602 26.62 -22.34 6.80
N TYR A 603 27.73 -22.49 6.09
CA TYR A 603 28.45 -21.39 5.48
C TYR A 603 27.95 -21.19 4.05
N LYS A 604 27.72 -19.93 3.65
CA LYS A 604 27.22 -19.56 2.33
C LYS A 604 28.06 -18.44 1.74
N LEU A 605 28.34 -18.54 0.46
CA LEU A 605 29.00 -17.51 -0.34
C LEU A 605 28.20 -17.31 -1.63
N SER A 606 27.92 -16.08 -1.98
CA SER A 606 27.16 -15.76 -3.18
C SER A 606 27.65 -14.48 -3.85
N TRP A 607 27.64 -14.50 -5.18
CA TRP A 607 27.95 -13.35 -6.01
C TRP A 607 26.99 -13.30 -7.19
N GLY A 608 26.63 -12.09 -7.65
CA GLY A 608 25.77 -11.95 -8.82
C GLY A 608 25.66 -10.53 -9.31
N VAL A 609 25.24 -10.40 -10.58
CA VAL A 609 24.98 -9.14 -11.27
C VAL A 609 23.51 -9.10 -11.64
N LEU A 610 22.87 -7.99 -11.30
CA LEU A 610 21.45 -7.71 -11.55
C LEU A 610 21.28 -6.44 -12.39
N GLY A 611 20.11 -6.23 -12.94
CA GLY A 611 19.73 -5.03 -13.66
C GLY A 611 18.43 -4.41 -13.16
N ASN A 612 18.21 -3.16 -13.53
CA ASN A 612 16.93 -2.48 -13.35
C ASN A 612 16.58 -1.73 -14.64
N GLN A 613 15.39 -2.02 -15.19
CA GLN A 613 14.88 -1.35 -16.38
C GLN A 613 13.89 -0.21 -16.06
N ASP A 614 13.52 -0.04 -14.79
CA ASP A 614 12.49 0.92 -14.39
C ASP A 614 13.13 2.25 -14.00
N PHE A 615 12.89 3.27 -14.80
CA PHE A 615 13.34 4.64 -14.55
C PHE A 615 12.25 5.44 -13.84
N ILE A 616 12.65 6.27 -12.88
CA ILE A 616 11.77 7.25 -12.23
C ILE A 616 11.94 8.56 -12.99
N THR A 617 10.94 8.92 -13.78
CA THR A 617 10.91 10.21 -14.46
C THR A 617 9.51 10.80 -14.40
N SER A 618 9.43 12.11 -14.45
CA SER A 618 8.17 12.83 -14.62
C SER A 618 8.29 13.69 -15.89
N PRO A 619 7.34 13.63 -16.83
CA PRO A 619 6.15 12.76 -16.80
C PRO A 619 6.47 11.28 -17.02
N VAL A 620 5.59 10.40 -16.54
CA VAL A 620 5.75 8.93 -16.55
C VAL A 620 6.05 8.38 -17.96
N VAL A 621 5.41 8.93 -18.98
CA VAL A 621 5.60 8.50 -20.38
C VAL A 621 7.05 8.70 -20.86
N ALA A 622 7.68 9.81 -20.49
CA ALA A 622 9.09 10.07 -20.83
C ALA A 622 10.04 9.05 -20.20
N GLY A 623 9.69 8.50 -19.01
CA GLY A 623 10.47 7.47 -18.35
C GLY A 623 10.37 6.08 -18.95
N TYR A 624 9.34 5.83 -19.78
CA TYR A 624 9.20 4.54 -20.46
C TYR A 624 10.22 4.36 -21.59
N TYR A 625 10.54 5.44 -22.32
CA TYR A 625 11.47 5.43 -23.46
C TYR A 625 12.48 6.57 -23.32
N PRO A 626 13.42 6.49 -22.34
CA PRO A 626 14.31 7.60 -22.00
C PRO A 626 15.32 7.96 -23.11
N TYR A 627 15.36 7.18 -24.19
CA TYR A 627 16.21 7.41 -25.36
C TYR A 627 15.49 8.16 -26.50
N GLU A 628 14.19 8.41 -26.37
CA GLU A 628 13.41 9.13 -27.38
C GLU A 628 13.20 10.59 -26.96
N ASP A 629 13.37 11.48 -27.92
CA ASP A 629 12.99 12.89 -27.79
C ASP A 629 11.47 12.98 -27.97
N LEU A 630 10.74 13.24 -26.89
CA LEU A 630 9.29 13.36 -26.91
C LEU A 630 8.86 14.80 -27.08
N TYR A 631 7.97 15.07 -28.03
CA TYR A 631 7.37 16.36 -28.28
C TYR A 631 5.94 16.37 -27.76
N GLN A 632 5.60 17.35 -26.94
CA GLN A 632 4.22 17.61 -26.52
C GLN A 632 3.64 18.75 -27.35
N PRO A 633 2.53 18.54 -28.08
CA PRO A 633 1.84 19.61 -28.77
C PRO A 633 1.36 20.65 -27.76
N GLN A 634 1.76 21.91 -27.92
CA GLN A 634 1.18 23.02 -27.17
C GLN A 634 -0.08 23.48 -27.89
N ILE A 635 -1.24 23.24 -27.31
CA ILE A 635 -2.47 23.90 -27.76
C ILE A 635 -2.41 25.33 -27.25
N ARG A 636 -1.99 26.26 -28.12
CA ARG A 636 -2.20 27.68 -27.88
C ARG A 636 -3.65 27.97 -28.20
N ASN A 637 -4.38 28.50 -27.23
CA ASN A 637 -5.70 29.06 -27.48
C ASN A 637 -5.53 30.14 -28.58
N LEU A 638 -6.07 29.89 -29.77
CA LEU A 638 -6.19 30.82 -30.85
C LEU A 638 -7.31 31.82 -30.53
#